data_73d727cd70396c7f5a7f8096d5d43fcb
#
_entry.id   73d727cd70396c7f5a7f8096d5d43fcb
#
_cell.length_a   1.000
_cell.length_b   1.000
_cell.length_c   1.000
_cell.angle_alpha   90.00
_cell.angle_beta   90.00
_cell.angle_gamma   90.00
#
_symmetry.space_group_name_H-M   'P 1'
#
loop_
_entity.id
_entity.type
_entity.pdbx_description
1 polymer ?
#
loop_
_entity_poly.entity_id
_entity_poly.type
_entity_poly.pdbx_seq_one_letter_code
_entity_poly.pdbx_strand_id
1 'polypeptide(L)'
;MQHLESAAIALAEPQDISTEVLIEKYAKNGEKTIREVRARVATALAQVEEPKLRKKYVDEFLWAMEHGFVPAGRVNSAAGTELQSTLINCFVQPVGDSITESEGGKPGIYTALAQAAETMRRGGGVGYNFSAIRPRGAQVKGTGSSASGPISYMRVFDRSCETVESAGARRGAQMAVLNVTHPDVLEFITAKQERGELNNFNVSVGVTDAFMKAVADDTEFELTHTIEPNVDLKSKGAYLRDDGRWVYRKVRAREVWDLIMQSTYAAAEPGVLYLDRINEENNLAYCEHIEATNPCGEQPLPDYGCCCLGSLNLTAYVRSPFSDEAGFDFDEMRKATALAVRMLDNVLIATKWPLEEQKVEADAKRRLGLGFTGLGDTLIMLGLRYDSEEGRELAGRLAREMRDAAYQASVDLARERGAFPLFDADNYLSAGFASRLPDSLKEQIRKSGVRNSHLTSIAPTGTISLAFADNASNGIEPAFSWFYSRLKRMPDGSKKEYTVEDHAYRVYRAMGGDTGNLPDAFVSALDISAMDHMLMVAAVSPYVDAAISKTVNVPEDYPYEDFKDLYMEAWRRGLKGITTYRPNNILGAVLSVPASAEGGPSTPEPIKLSEQDKRMVLTEVMKSPPLASLRWPSRPGLPAGAAGWVSETIHTPQGEFAVVVADQADVPFEVWVLGGQPPRGLDAIAKTLSTDMRANDRGWLRKKLSVLARAYGDGFNMRMPPDGDPVQVPSATAALARLVEWRYNALGALEARPDDPSPVLNALFAPHEPKTGTDGTLAWVADVRNPSTGDDFVLMLKELQMPDGSRRPYSVWLTGEHPVALDGLCKLLSLDMRVIDPAWIGMKLRKLLNYAEPRGDFLARVPGSDRQENYPSTVAYIARLVIHRYAMLGILTEEGLPINAMGVVADEPSPTRAAHAQPAMIGKPCQECGNHTVIKKDGCEFCTSCGAIGACG
;
A
#
# COMPACT_ATOMS: atom_id res chain seq x y z
N MET A 1 -23.40 -41.12 -7.20
CA MET A 1 -22.71 -39.91 -7.66
C MET A 1 -23.01 -38.72 -6.75
N GLN A 2 -24.24 -38.28 -6.49
CA GLN A 2 -24.55 -37.15 -5.63
C GLN A 2 -23.91 -37.19 -4.21
N HIS A 3 -23.73 -38.39 -3.62
CA HIS A 3 -23.05 -38.56 -2.35
C HIS A 3 -21.50 -38.42 -2.43
N LEU A 4 -20.92 -38.68 -3.60
CA LEU A 4 -19.46 -38.50 -3.82
C LEU A 4 -19.12 -37.05 -4.13
N GLU A 5 -20.00 -36.26 -4.76
CA GLU A 5 -19.82 -34.85 -5.07
C GLU A 5 -19.89 -33.96 -3.83
N SER A 6 -20.89 -34.21 -2.97
CA SER A 6 -21.00 -33.57 -1.65
C SER A 6 -19.80 -33.91 -0.73
N ALA A 7 -19.24 -35.12 -0.90
CA ALA A 7 -18.08 -35.58 -0.16
C ALA A 7 -16.77 -34.94 -0.65
N ALA A 8 -16.60 -34.67 -1.95
CA ALA A 8 -15.37 -34.06 -2.49
C ALA A 8 -15.22 -32.58 -2.10
N ILE A 9 -16.33 -31.82 -2.09
CA ILE A 9 -16.38 -30.44 -1.61
C ILE A 9 -16.21 -30.38 -0.07
N ALA A 10 -16.69 -31.41 0.65
CA ALA A 10 -16.53 -31.55 2.10
C ALA A 10 -15.17 -32.11 2.54
N LEU A 11 -14.35 -32.66 1.63
CA LEU A 11 -13.09 -33.34 1.92
C LEU A 11 -11.82 -32.46 1.82
N ALA A 12 -11.92 -31.22 1.32
CA ALA A 12 -10.80 -30.30 1.37
C ALA A 12 -10.67 -29.74 2.80
N GLU A 13 -9.71 -30.24 3.59
CA GLU A 13 -9.37 -29.64 4.87
C GLU A 13 -9.12 -28.15 4.70
N PRO A 14 -9.55 -27.30 5.68
CA PRO A 14 -9.26 -25.86 5.61
C PRO A 14 -7.77 -25.62 5.42
N GLN A 15 -7.42 -24.63 4.60
CA GLN A 15 -6.02 -24.24 4.43
C GLN A 15 -5.44 -23.75 5.77
N ASP A 16 -4.19 -24.08 6.08
CA ASP A 16 -3.51 -23.66 7.30
C ASP A 16 -3.65 -22.15 7.55
N ILE A 17 -3.47 -21.35 6.51
CA ILE A 17 -3.61 -19.89 6.60
C ILE A 17 -5.04 -19.46 6.93
N SER A 18 -6.05 -20.15 6.43
CA SER A 18 -7.46 -19.85 6.72
C SER A 18 -7.78 -20.11 8.18
N THR A 19 -7.32 -21.23 8.71
CA THR A 19 -7.45 -21.58 10.14
C THR A 19 -6.74 -20.55 11.03
N GLU A 20 -5.54 -20.15 10.64
CA GLU A 20 -4.78 -19.18 11.43
C GLU A 20 -5.39 -17.78 11.41
N VAL A 21 -5.87 -17.31 10.24
CA VAL A 21 -6.58 -16.03 10.12
C VAL A 21 -7.89 -16.07 10.90
N LEU A 22 -8.61 -17.20 10.89
CA LEU A 22 -9.80 -17.39 11.70
C LEU A 22 -9.49 -17.20 13.19
N ILE A 23 -8.48 -17.91 13.70
CA ILE A 23 -8.10 -17.88 15.12
C ILE A 23 -7.63 -16.49 15.55
N GLU A 24 -6.78 -15.86 14.75
CA GLU A 24 -6.21 -14.54 15.07
C GLU A 24 -7.26 -13.43 15.07
N LYS A 25 -8.07 -13.38 14.01
CA LYS A 25 -8.96 -12.23 13.78
C LYS A 25 -10.37 -12.42 14.30
N TYR A 26 -10.91 -13.62 14.21
CA TYR A 26 -12.35 -13.84 14.38
C TYR A 26 -12.70 -14.69 15.59
N ALA A 27 -11.92 -15.71 15.92
CA ALA A 27 -12.16 -16.56 17.08
C ALA A 27 -11.99 -15.77 18.39
N LYS A 28 -12.94 -15.94 19.32
CA LYS A 28 -12.95 -15.29 20.63
C LYS A 28 -13.32 -16.33 21.69
N ASN A 29 -13.01 -16.03 22.95
CA ASN A 29 -13.42 -16.87 24.09
C ASN A 29 -13.02 -18.36 24.00
N GLY A 30 -11.90 -18.66 23.31
CA GLY A 30 -11.40 -20.02 23.14
C GLY A 30 -11.98 -20.79 21.96
N GLU A 31 -12.73 -20.14 21.07
CA GLU A 31 -13.20 -20.72 19.80
C GLU A 31 -12.04 -21.17 18.93
N LYS A 32 -12.21 -22.27 18.20
CA LYS A 32 -11.17 -22.86 17.33
C LYS A 32 -11.66 -23.17 15.92
N THR A 33 -12.97 -23.16 15.72
CA THR A 33 -13.59 -23.56 14.46
C THR A 33 -14.48 -22.48 13.87
N ILE A 34 -14.67 -22.51 12.55
CA ILE A 34 -15.63 -21.64 11.84
C ILE A 34 -17.04 -21.78 12.42
N ARG A 35 -17.44 -23.00 12.76
CA ARG A 35 -18.78 -23.29 13.29
C ARG A 35 -19.02 -22.64 14.66
N GLU A 36 -18.02 -22.64 15.53
CA GLU A 36 -18.12 -21.98 16.84
C GLU A 36 -18.27 -20.46 16.69
N VAL A 37 -17.51 -19.84 15.81
CA VAL A 37 -17.66 -18.41 15.48
C VAL A 37 -19.05 -18.11 14.92
N ARG A 38 -19.54 -18.92 13.96
CA ARG A 38 -20.88 -18.79 13.38
C ARG A 38 -21.98 -18.95 14.45
N ALA A 39 -21.84 -19.92 15.33
CA ALA A 39 -22.80 -20.13 16.41
C ALA A 39 -22.86 -18.93 17.38
N ARG A 40 -21.74 -18.35 17.76
CA ARG A 40 -21.68 -17.12 18.55
C ARG A 40 -22.40 -15.96 17.86
N VAL A 41 -22.06 -15.72 16.58
CA VAL A 41 -22.66 -14.63 15.78
C VAL A 41 -24.17 -14.83 15.64
N ALA A 42 -24.61 -16.03 15.27
CA ALA A 42 -26.04 -16.36 15.16
C ALA A 42 -26.78 -16.12 16.46
N THR A 43 -26.23 -16.61 17.57
CA THR A 43 -26.81 -16.43 18.90
C THR A 43 -26.92 -14.95 19.26
N ALA A 44 -25.85 -14.16 19.02
CA ALA A 44 -25.83 -12.74 19.35
C ALA A 44 -26.86 -11.94 18.54
N LEU A 45 -26.93 -12.16 17.24
CA LEU A 45 -27.86 -11.42 16.39
C LEU A 45 -29.31 -11.84 16.59
N ALA A 46 -29.58 -13.09 16.98
CA ALA A 46 -30.92 -13.56 17.32
C ALA A 46 -31.46 -12.97 18.64
N GLN A 47 -30.61 -12.34 19.50
CA GLN A 47 -31.12 -11.66 20.70
C GLN A 47 -32.00 -10.45 20.35
N VAL A 48 -31.89 -9.88 19.19
CA VAL A 48 -32.73 -8.79 18.67
C VAL A 48 -34.16 -9.26 18.42
N GLU A 49 -34.36 -10.54 18.15
CA GLU A 49 -35.66 -11.13 17.88
C GLU A 49 -36.54 -11.25 19.13
N GLU A 50 -37.85 -11.32 18.92
CA GLU A 50 -38.77 -11.62 20.04
C GLU A 50 -38.33 -12.89 20.79
N PRO A 51 -38.43 -12.90 22.16
CA PRO A 51 -37.91 -14.02 22.94
C PRO A 51 -38.38 -15.42 22.51
N LYS A 52 -39.64 -15.53 22.06
CA LYS A 52 -40.24 -16.78 21.56
C LYS A 52 -39.66 -17.25 20.22
N LEU A 53 -39.06 -16.35 19.41
CA LEU A 53 -38.52 -16.62 18.10
C LEU A 53 -36.99 -16.77 18.08
N ARG A 54 -36.31 -16.43 19.16
CA ARG A 54 -34.83 -16.42 19.24
C ARG A 54 -34.22 -17.75 18.85
N LYS A 55 -34.74 -18.87 19.40
CA LYS A 55 -34.21 -20.19 19.07
C LYS A 55 -34.35 -20.51 17.57
N LYS A 56 -35.51 -20.22 17.00
CA LYS A 56 -35.75 -20.39 15.55
C LYS A 56 -34.69 -19.61 14.74
N TYR A 57 -34.47 -18.34 15.07
CA TYR A 57 -33.54 -17.51 14.32
C TYR A 57 -32.07 -17.83 14.60
N VAL A 58 -31.70 -18.38 15.75
CA VAL A 58 -30.34 -18.96 15.91
C VAL A 58 -30.12 -20.07 14.91
N ASP A 59 -31.07 -20.99 14.76
CA ASP A 59 -30.95 -22.12 13.83
C ASP A 59 -30.96 -21.65 12.37
N GLU A 60 -31.82 -20.71 12.00
CA GLU A 60 -31.90 -20.14 10.65
C GLU A 60 -30.67 -19.29 10.29
N PHE A 61 -30.14 -18.47 11.20
CA PHE A 61 -28.92 -17.67 10.98
C PHE A 61 -27.68 -18.55 10.85
N LEU A 62 -27.60 -19.61 11.69
CA LEU A 62 -26.54 -20.58 11.57
C LEU A 62 -26.61 -21.30 10.22
N TRP A 63 -27.83 -21.72 9.82
CA TRP A 63 -28.04 -22.32 8.48
C TRP A 63 -27.57 -21.39 7.36
N ALA A 64 -27.95 -20.11 7.38
CA ALA A 64 -27.56 -19.15 6.35
C ALA A 64 -26.04 -19.03 6.24
N MET A 65 -25.34 -18.96 7.40
CA MET A 65 -23.86 -18.85 7.39
C MET A 65 -23.18 -20.18 7.00
N GLU A 66 -23.77 -21.31 7.28
CA GLU A 66 -23.29 -22.63 6.81
C GLU A 66 -23.54 -22.82 5.30
N HIS A 67 -24.53 -22.10 4.73
CA HIS A 67 -24.95 -22.19 3.32
C HIS A 67 -24.58 -20.89 2.57
N GLY A 68 -23.37 -20.38 2.76
CA GLY A 68 -22.75 -19.37 1.92
C GLY A 68 -22.86 -17.93 2.41
N PHE A 69 -23.69 -17.57 3.39
CA PHE A 69 -23.70 -16.19 3.89
C PHE A 69 -22.51 -15.92 4.83
N VAL A 70 -21.73 -14.91 4.54
CA VAL A 70 -20.59 -14.46 5.34
C VAL A 70 -20.82 -13.01 5.78
N PRO A 71 -21.18 -12.76 7.05
CA PRO A 71 -21.23 -11.40 7.59
C PRO A 71 -19.89 -10.70 7.49
N ALA A 72 -19.89 -9.37 7.46
CA ALA A 72 -18.68 -8.57 7.45
C ALA A 72 -17.71 -8.90 8.59
N GLY A 73 -16.43 -8.63 8.40
CA GLY A 73 -15.39 -8.98 9.35
C GLY A 73 -15.63 -8.45 10.77
N ARG A 74 -16.21 -7.26 10.93
CA ARG A 74 -16.55 -6.72 12.26
C ARG A 74 -17.65 -7.49 12.96
N VAL A 75 -18.66 -7.93 12.24
CA VAL A 75 -19.72 -8.78 12.79
C VAL A 75 -19.11 -10.09 13.29
N ASN A 76 -18.30 -10.76 12.46
CA ASN A 76 -17.65 -12.01 12.82
C ASN A 76 -16.67 -11.88 14.00
N SER A 77 -15.98 -10.74 14.15
CA SER A 77 -15.00 -10.54 15.21
C SER A 77 -15.58 -10.05 16.53
N ALA A 78 -16.70 -9.34 16.53
CA ALA A 78 -17.19 -8.62 17.72
C ALA A 78 -18.61 -8.97 18.17
N ALA A 79 -19.49 -9.52 17.31
CA ALA A 79 -20.83 -9.88 17.72
C ALA A 79 -20.80 -10.99 18.81
N GLY A 80 -21.53 -10.78 19.89
CA GLY A 80 -21.55 -11.71 21.02
C GLY A 80 -20.30 -11.68 21.91
N THR A 81 -19.52 -10.61 21.86
CA THR A 81 -18.35 -10.39 22.71
C THR A 81 -18.51 -9.15 23.60
N GLU A 82 -17.66 -9.03 24.61
CA GLU A 82 -17.61 -7.85 25.51
C GLU A 82 -16.83 -6.66 24.88
N LEU A 83 -16.29 -6.80 23.68
CA LEU A 83 -15.51 -5.76 23.01
C LEU A 83 -16.34 -4.49 22.82
N GLN A 84 -15.74 -3.33 23.07
CA GLN A 84 -16.32 -2.01 22.80
C GLN A 84 -16.08 -1.61 21.33
N SER A 85 -16.38 -2.50 20.41
CA SER A 85 -16.23 -2.33 18.97
C SER A 85 -17.59 -2.16 18.30
N THR A 86 -17.65 -1.37 17.23
CA THR A 86 -18.80 -1.36 16.34
C THR A 86 -18.86 -2.64 15.50
N LEU A 87 -20.06 -3.06 15.12
CA LEU A 87 -20.28 -4.16 14.17
C LEU A 87 -20.29 -3.64 12.72
N ILE A 88 -20.21 -2.33 12.53
CA ILE A 88 -20.26 -1.65 11.24
C ILE A 88 -18.83 -1.38 10.75
N ASN A 89 -18.59 -1.60 9.46
CA ASN A 89 -17.27 -1.42 8.87
C ASN A 89 -17.03 -0.02 8.27
N CYS A 90 -18.09 0.61 7.74
CA CYS A 90 -17.99 1.74 6.82
C CYS A 90 -18.79 2.92 7.31
N PHE A 91 -18.16 4.10 7.34
CA PHE A 91 -18.77 5.35 7.75
C PHE A 91 -18.31 6.49 6.84
N VAL A 92 -19.12 7.55 6.76
CA VAL A 92 -18.73 8.86 6.24
C VAL A 92 -18.84 9.89 7.35
N GLN A 93 -17.80 10.69 7.51
CA GLN A 93 -17.69 11.76 8.49
C GLN A 93 -17.75 13.10 7.77
N PRO A 94 -18.76 13.95 8.01
CA PRO A 94 -18.78 15.30 7.48
C PRO A 94 -17.65 16.16 8.05
N VAL A 95 -17.15 17.09 7.23
CA VAL A 95 -16.13 18.07 7.61
C VAL A 95 -16.60 19.44 7.15
N GLY A 96 -16.73 20.40 8.08
CA GLY A 96 -17.05 21.81 7.81
C GLY A 96 -15.81 22.67 7.63
N ASP A 97 -16.01 23.96 7.44
CA ASP A 97 -14.93 24.92 7.18
C ASP A 97 -14.37 25.62 8.45
N SER A 98 -15.13 25.58 9.55
CA SER A 98 -14.71 26.14 10.85
C SER A 98 -13.71 25.25 11.57
N ILE A 99 -12.89 25.78 12.46
CA ILE A 99 -11.94 24.99 13.26
C ILE A 99 -12.69 24.01 14.20
N THR A 100 -13.65 24.51 14.99
CA THR A 100 -14.38 23.69 15.98
C THR A 100 -15.88 23.86 15.90
N GLU A 101 -16.38 24.99 15.42
CA GLU A 101 -17.80 25.31 15.38
C GLU A 101 -18.52 24.58 14.26
N SER A 102 -19.74 24.17 14.50
CA SER A 102 -20.57 23.57 13.46
C SER A 102 -21.18 24.67 12.58
N GLU A 103 -21.08 24.52 11.28
CA GLU A 103 -21.65 25.44 10.29
C GLU A 103 -22.36 24.65 9.18
N GLY A 104 -23.57 25.06 8.82
CA GLY A 104 -24.35 24.38 7.78
C GLY A 104 -24.63 22.89 8.05
N GLY A 105 -24.70 22.50 9.33
CA GLY A 105 -24.94 21.12 9.73
C GLY A 105 -23.68 20.23 9.74
N LYS A 106 -22.53 20.77 9.31
CA LYS A 106 -21.24 20.03 9.34
C LYS A 106 -20.41 20.45 10.56
N PRO A 107 -19.78 19.52 11.28
CA PRO A 107 -18.91 19.83 12.41
C PRO A 107 -17.64 20.53 11.93
N GLY A 108 -17.04 21.37 12.78
CA GLY A 108 -15.74 21.96 12.49
C GLY A 108 -14.64 20.90 12.31
N ILE A 109 -13.56 21.28 11.68
CA ILE A 109 -12.46 20.38 11.24
C ILE A 109 -11.93 19.51 12.38
N TYR A 110 -11.63 20.10 13.55
CA TYR A 110 -11.09 19.35 14.70
C TYR A 110 -12.16 18.56 15.45
N THR A 111 -13.42 19.00 15.43
CA THR A 111 -14.56 18.20 15.91
C THR A 111 -14.74 16.97 15.04
N ALA A 112 -14.71 17.11 13.71
CA ALA A 112 -14.76 16.01 12.76
C ALA A 112 -13.58 15.04 12.94
N LEU A 113 -12.37 15.56 13.18
CA LEU A 113 -11.19 14.75 13.48
C LEU A 113 -11.39 13.90 14.73
N ALA A 114 -11.89 14.47 15.82
CA ALA A 114 -12.15 13.76 17.08
C ALA A 114 -13.23 12.67 16.90
N GLN A 115 -14.31 12.98 16.21
CA GLN A 115 -15.39 12.03 15.88
C GLN A 115 -14.87 10.87 15.00
N ALA A 116 -14.08 11.17 14.00
CA ALA A 116 -13.47 10.16 13.13
C ALA A 116 -12.48 9.26 13.90
N ALA A 117 -11.66 9.85 14.78
CA ALA A 117 -10.73 9.09 15.63
C ALA A 117 -11.49 8.10 16.54
N GLU A 118 -12.62 8.50 17.14
CA GLU A 118 -13.47 7.60 17.95
C GLU A 118 -14.08 6.48 17.08
N THR A 119 -14.55 6.80 15.88
CA THR A 119 -15.09 5.82 14.93
C THR A 119 -14.01 4.79 14.52
N MET A 120 -12.79 5.25 14.19
CA MET A 120 -11.68 4.39 13.84
C MET A 120 -11.22 3.54 15.03
N ARG A 121 -11.14 4.11 16.24
CA ARG A 121 -10.81 3.39 17.47
C ARG A 121 -11.75 2.22 17.72
N ARG A 122 -13.05 2.39 17.44
CA ARG A 122 -14.06 1.32 17.53
C ARG A 122 -14.09 0.38 16.33
N GLY A 123 -13.26 0.62 15.33
CA GLY A 123 -13.02 -0.31 14.22
C GLY A 123 -13.70 0.04 12.91
N GLY A 124 -14.30 1.23 12.77
CA GLY A 124 -14.87 1.73 11.51
C GLY A 124 -13.82 2.32 10.58
N GLY A 125 -13.94 2.08 9.28
CA GLY A 125 -13.25 2.85 8.23
C GLY A 125 -14.05 4.12 7.91
N VAL A 126 -13.36 5.24 7.63
CA VAL A 126 -14.01 6.55 7.51
C VAL A 126 -13.68 7.23 6.18
N GLY A 127 -14.72 7.67 5.48
CA GLY A 127 -14.57 8.53 4.31
C GLY A 127 -14.96 9.97 4.62
N TYR A 128 -14.38 10.92 3.89
CA TYR A 128 -14.62 12.35 4.03
C TYR A 128 -14.75 13.03 2.68
N ASN A 129 -15.54 14.10 2.59
CA ASN A 129 -15.42 15.09 1.54
C ASN A 129 -14.84 16.38 2.14
N PHE A 130 -13.68 16.79 1.66
CA PHE A 130 -12.98 17.98 2.15
C PHE A 130 -13.33 19.26 1.40
N SER A 131 -14.29 19.21 0.47
CA SER A 131 -14.63 20.35 -0.41
C SER A 131 -15.33 21.52 0.28
N ALA A 132 -15.85 21.32 1.50
CA ALA A 132 -16.39 22.42 2.29
C ALA A 132 -15.29 23.32 2.88
N ILE A 133 -14.08 22.82 3.07
CA ILE A 133 -12.94 23.58 3.59
C ILE A 133 -12.54 24.63 2.56
N ARG A 134 -12.40 25.88 3.00
CA ARG A 134 -12.01 27.01 2.14
C ARG A 134 -10.67 26.78 1.44
N PRO A 135 -10.57 27.23 0.18
CA PRO A 135 -9.35 27.04 -0.61
C PRO A 135 -8.15 27.80 -0.03
N ARG A 136 -6.97 27.34 -0.43
CA ARG A 136 -5.73 28.10 -0.17
C ARG A 136 -5.83 29.53 -0.70
N GLY A 137 -5.44 30.50 0.13
CA GLY A 137 -5.53 31.90 -0.20
C GLY A 137 -6.93 32.51 -0.05
N ALA A 138 -7.93 31.78 0.43
CA ALA A 138 -9.19 32.35 0.84
C ALA A 138 -9.03 33.24 2.08
N GLN A 139 -9.91 34.23 2.23
CA GLN A 139 -9.85 35.17 3.34
C GLN A 139 -10.33 34.53 4.65
N VAL A 140 -9.54 34.67 5.72
CA VAL A 140 -9.95 34.32 7.09
C VAL A 140 -10.35 35.60 7.82
N LYS A 141 -11.66 35.86 7.87
CA LYS A 141 -12.20 37.15 8.37
C LYS A 141 -11.80 37.49 9.81
N GLY A 142 -11.72 36.47 10.70
CA GLY A 142 -11.45 36.69 12.12
C GLY A 142 -10.01 37.09 12.42
N THR A 143 -9.06 36.66 11.64
CA THR A 143 -7.60 36.89 11.85
C THR A 143 -6.96 37.75 10.78
N GLY A 144 -7.68 38.04 9.67
CA GLY A 144 -7.13 38.76 8.52
C GLY A 144 -6.05 37.99 7.74
N SER A 145 -5.88 36.68 8.02
CA SER A 145 -4.88 35.81 7.37
C SER A 145 -5.46 35.12 6.14
N SER A 146 -4.60 34.45 5.37
CA SER A 146 -5.00 33.59 4.24
C SER A 146 -5.06 32.13 4.68
N ALA A 147 -6.06 31.41 4.17
CA ALA A 147 -6.26 29.99 4.44
C ALA A 147 -5.17 29.11 3.79
N SER A 148 -4.85 27.98 4.42
CA SER A 148 -3.87 27.00 3.95
C SER A 148 -4.46 25.94 3.01
N GLY A 149 -5.79 25.82 2.92
CA GLY A 149 -6.50 24.88 2.07
C GLY A 149 -6.71 23.48 2.68
N PRO A 150 -7.54 22.63 2.04
CA PRO A 150 -7.94 21.32 2.57
C PRO A 150 -6.78 20.34 2.74
N ILE A 151 -5.80 20.33 1.84
CA ILE A 151 -4.68 19.38 1.87
C ILE A 151 -3.86 19.52 3.16
N SER A 152 -3.71 20.74 3.67
CA SER A 152 -3.04 20.99 4.95
C SER A 152 -3.73 20.30 6.12
N TYR A 153 -5.07 20.32 6.15
CA TYR A 153 -5.84 19.64 7.18
C TYR A 153 -5.87 18.12 6.97
N MET A 154 -5.90 17.65 5.73
CA MET A 154 -5.79 16.21 5.45
C MET A 154 -4.54 15.60 6.07
N ARG A 155 -3.40 16.32 6.09
CA ARG A 155 -2.18 15.87 6.79
C ARG A 155 -2.40 15.64 8.29
N VAL A 156 -3.24 16.47 8.94
CA VAL A 156 -3.58 16.28 10.36
C VAL A 156 -4.41 15.02 10.56
N PHE A 157 -5.39 14.78 9.68
CA PHE A 157 -6.20 13.54 9.70
C PHE A 157 -5.34 12.30 9.42
N ASP A 158 -4.40 12.39 8.50
CA ASP A 158 -3.44 11.31 8.18
C ASP A 158 -2.61 10.92 9.41
N ARG A 159 -2.00 11.91 10.09
CA ARG A 159 -1.21 11.67 11.29
C ARG A 159 -2.04 11.18 12.48
N SER A 160 -3.28 11.66 12.63
CA SER A 160 -4.20 11.14 13.63
C SER A 160 -4.52 9.66 13.40
N CYS A 161 -4.80 9.28 12.15
CA CYS A 161 -5.07 7.89 11.78
C CYS A 161 -3.86 6.97 12.05
N GLU A 162 -2.65 7.46 11.81
CA GLU A 162 -1.42 6.71 12.09
C GLU A 162 -1.26 6.37 13.58
N THR A 163 -1.76 7.24 14.46
CA THR A 163 -1.61 7.08 15.91
C THR A 163 -2.75 6.32 16.58
N VAL A 164 -3.92 6.25 15.95
CA VAL A 164 -5.10 5.58 16.50
C VAL A 164 -5.08 4.09 16.12
N GLU A 165 -4.83 3.22 17.10
CA GLU A 165 -5.02 1.78 16.92
C GLU A 165 -6.53 1.44 16.90
N SER A 166 -6.95 0.80 15.81
CA SER A 166 -8.30 0.26 15.69
C SER A 166 -8.47 -1.01 16.52
N ALA A 167 -9.65 -1.23 17.06
CA ALA A 167 -9.99 -2.45 17.80
C ALA A 167 -9.64 -3.71 16.97
N GLY A 168 -8.69 -4.52 17.46
CA GLY A 168 -8.20 -5.74 16.81
C GLY A 168 -6.92 -5.56 15.96
N ALA A 169 -6.02 -4.67 16.36
CA ALA A 169 -4.67 -4.48 15.77
C ALA A 169 -4.66 -4.13 14.25
N ARG A 170 -5.65 -3.41 13.76
CA ARG A 170 -5.66 -2.79 12.42
C ARG A 170 -5.49 -1.28 12.54
N ARG A 171 -4.67 -0.68 11.68
CA ARG A 171 -4.70 0.78 11.49
C ARG A 171 -6.02 1.20 10.88
N GLY A 172 -6.48 2.43 11.18
CA GLY A 172 -7.63 3.02 10.54
C GLY A 172 -7.43 3.10 9.02
N ALA A 173 -8.52 2.99 8.26
CA ALA A 173 -8.52 3.24 6.82
C ALA A 173 -9.36 4.47 6.53
N GLN A 174 -8.86 5.35 5.68
CA GLN A 174 -9.50 6.61 5.33
C GLN A 174 -9.67 6.79 3.82
N MET A 175 -10.72 7.52 3.41
CA MET A 175 -10.93 8.00 2.05
C MET A 175 -11.07 9.52 2.08
N ALA A 176 -10.33 10.21 1.24
CA ALA A 176 -10.53 11.63 0.99
C ALA A 176 -11.13 11.85 -0.39
N VAL A 177 -12.23 12.58 -0.44
CA VAL A 177 -12.83 13.07 -1.68
C VAL A 177 -12.64 14.58 -1.75
N LEU A 178 -12.29 15.10 -2.92
CA LEU A 178 -12.37 16.52 -3.25
C LEU A 178 -13.11 16.67 -4.55
N ASN A 179 -14.10 17.57 -4.57
CA ASN A 179 -14.89 17.83 -5.78
C ASN A 179 -14.03 18.53 -6.83
N VAL A 180 -14.18 18.14 -8.08
CA VAL A 180 -13.42 18.72 -9.21
C VAL A 180 -13.63 20.23 -9.36
N THR A 181 -14.73 20.77 -8.84
CA THR A 181 -15.02 22.21 -8.81
C THR A 181 -14.19 22.98 -7.79
N HIS A 182 -13.52 22.31 -6.84
CA HIS A 182 -12.78 22.98 -5.78
C HIS A 182 -11.52 23.67 -6.32
N PRO A 183 -11.19 24.91 -5.91
CA PRO A 183 -10.02 25.63 -6.39
C PRO A 183 -8.66 24.94 -6.19
N ASP A 184 -8.55 24.11 -5.13
CA ASP A 184 -7.32 23.40 -4.81
C ASP A 184 -7.26 21.96 -5.42
N VAL A 185 -8.16 21.64 -6.36
CA VAL A 185 -8.22 20.30 -6.94
C VAL A 185 -6.92 19.88 -7.62
N LEU A 186 -6.19 20.80 -8.25
CA LEU A 186 -4.91 20.46 -8.89
C LEU A 186 -3.83 20.06 -7.88
N GLU A 187 -3.80 20.71 -6.72
CA GLU A 187 -2.91 20.32 -5.62
C GLU A 187 -3.34 18.96 -5.03
N PHE A 188 -4.64 18.73 -4.90
CA PHE A 188 -5.17 17.45 -4.41
C PHE A 188 -4.81 16.27 -5.32
N ILE A 189 -4.94 16.44 -6.64
CA ILE A 189 -4.61 15.39 -7.63
C ILE A 189 -3.16 14.92 -7.49
N THR A 190 -2.25 15.85 -7.17
CA THR A 190 -0.81 15.56 -7.08
C THR A 190 -0.33 15.29 -5.65
N ALA A 191 -1.20 15.41 -4.64
CA ALA A 191 -0.83 15.38 -3.22
C ALA A 191 -0.12 14.08 -2.77
N LYS A 192 -0.37 12.95 -3.45
CA LYS A 192 0.27 11.66 -3.16
C LYS A 192 1.43 11.29 -4.10
N GLN A 193 1.80 12.16 -5.00
CA GLN A 193 3.00 11.96 -5.83
C GLN A 193 4.29 12.10 -5.00
N GLU A 194 4.24 12.90 -3.94
CA GLU A 194 5.32 12.95 -2.95
C GLU A 194 5.22 11.75 -2.01
N ARG A 195 6.31 10.99 -1.92
CA ARG A 195 6.37 9.79 -1.07
C ARG A 195 6.25 10.14 0.40
N GLY A 196 5.44 9.37 1.11
CA GLY A 196 5.22 9.58 2.54
C GLY A 196 4.09 10.54 2.88
N GLU A 197 3.49 11.21 1.92
CA GLU A 197 2.32 12.05 2.10
C GLU A 197 1.02 11.24 2.04
N LEU A 198 0.12 11.50 2.98
CA LEU A 198 -1.25 10.95 3.04
C LEU A 198 -1.32 9.41 2.93
N ASN A 199 -0.39 8.70 3.57
CA ASN A 199 -0.26 7.24 3.47
C ASN A 199 -1.47 6.47 4.00
N ASN A 200 -2.22 7.05 4.92
CA ASN A 200 -3.40 6.41 5.50
C ASN A 200 -4.70 6.79 4.76
N PHE A 201 -4.60 7.55 3.68
CA PHE A 201 -5.72 7.90 2.81
C PHE A 201 -5.67 7.15 1.49
N ASN A 202 -6.82 6.65 1.06
CA ASN A 202 -7.15 6.55 -0.35
C ASN A 202 -7.70 7.91 -0.79
N VAL A 203 -7.36 8.37 -1.98
CA VAL A 203 -7.82 9.67 -2.49
C VAL A 203 -8.61 9.51 -3.79
N SER A 204 -9.71 10.26 -3.93
CA SER A 204 -10.54 10.25 -5.13
C SER A 204 -11.03 11.64 -5.48
N VAL A 205 -11.05 11.97 -6.76
CA VAL A 205 -11.69 13.20 -7.26
C VAL A 205 -13.16 12.92 -7.55
N GLY A 206 -14.04 13.72 -6.94
CA GLY A 206 -15.47 13.70 -7.25
C GLY A 206 -15.75 14.54 -8.49
N VAL A 207 -16.05 13.90 -9.61
CA VAL A 207 -16.34 14.57 -10.88
C VAL A 207 -17.85 14.64 -11.15
N THR A 208 -18.27 15.68 -11.88
CA THR A 208 -19.66 15.91 -12.30
C THR A 208 -19.83 15.63 -13.79
N ASP A 209 -21.04 15.35 -14.23
CA ASP A 209 -21.36 15.23 -15.66
C ASP A 209 -21.05 16.52 -16.44
N ALA A 210 -21.25 17.68 -15.80
CA ALA A 210 -20.88 18.97 -16.39
C ALA A 210 -19.36 19.05 -16.66
N PHE A 211 -18.53 18.57 -15.73
CA PHE A 211 -17.09 18.49 -15.96
C PHE A 211 -16.72 17.48 -17.04
N MET A 212 -17.28 16.27 -17.00
CA MET A 212 -17.01 15.24 -18.00
C MET A 212 -17.41 15.66 -19.41
N LYS A 213 -18.53 16.40 -19.53
CA LYS A 213 -18.95 17.01 -20.80
C LYS A 213 -17.96 18.09 -21.25
N ALA A 214 -17.52 18.96 -20.34
CA ALA A 214 -16.50 19.97 -20.67
C ALA A 214 -15.18 19.35 -21.11
N VAL A 215 -14.79 18.18 -20.55
CA VAL A 215 -13.64 17.38 -21.00
C VAL A 215 -13.85 16.86 -22.42
N ALA A 216 -15.02 16.30 -22.72
CA ALA A 216 -15.33 15.78 -24.05
C ALA A 216 -15.33 16.88 -25.10
N ASP A 217 -15.93 18.03 -24.79
CA ASP A 217 -16.10 19.22 -25.66
C ASP A 217 -14.82 20.09 -25.70
N ASP A 218 -13.81 19.78 -24.89
CA ASP A 218 -12.57 20.55 -24.73
C ASP A 218 -12.80 22.03 -24.41
N THR A 219 -13.66 22.31 -23.41
CA THR A 219 -14.03 23.66 -23.01
C THR A 219 -13.42 24.09 -21.68
N GLU A 220 -13.57 25.37 -21.36
CA GLU A 220 -13.18 25.89 -20.04
C GLU A 220 -14.13 25.39 -18.95
N PHE A 221 -13.58 25.22 -17.75
CA PHE A 221 -14.30 24.85 -16.53
C PHE A 221 -13.93 25.78 -15.38
N GLU A 222 -14.91 26.16 -14.57
CA GLU A 222 -14.74 27.10 -13.47
C GLU A 222 -14.47 26.37 -12.16
N LEU A 223 -13.37 26.71 -11.48
CA LEU A 223 -13.08 26.27 -10.13
C LEU A 223 -13.68 27.27 -9.15
N THR A 224 -14.61 26.81 -8.32
CA THR A 224 -15.49 27.67 -7.54
C THR A 224 -15.57 27.27 -6.07
N HIS A 225 -15.78 28.28 -5.20
CA HIS A 225 -16.06 28.07 -3.78
C HIS A 225 -17.01 29.16 -3.25
N THR A 226 -17.72 28.90 -2.15
CA THR A 226 -18.61 29.89 -1.52
C THR A 226 -17.87 30.98 -0.75
N ILE A 227 -16.66 30.68 -0.29
CA ILE A 227 -15.83 31.63 0.47
C ILE A 227 -15.13 32.61 -0.46
N GLU A 228 -15.05 33.84 -0.02
CA GLU A 228 -14.45 34.96 -0.73
C GLU A 228 -12.90 34.79 -0.83
N PRO A 229 -12.30 34.91 -2.04
CA PRO A 229 -10.87 34.92 -2.22
C PRO A 229 -10.22 36.18 -1.63
N ASN A 230 -8.93 36.10 -1.29
CA ASN A 230 -8.17 37.24 -0.83
C ASN A 230 -7.97 38.31 -1.95
N VAL A 231 -7.38 39.47 -1.58
CA VAL A 231 -7.17 40.59 -2.51
C VAL A 231 -6.25 40.20 -3.69
N ASP A 232 -5.25 39.37 -3.44
CA ASP A 232 -4.32 38.92 -4.47
C ASP A 232 -5.01 38.07 -5.52
N LEU A 233 -5.84 37.11 -5.13
CA LEU A 233 -6.62 36.28 -6.06
C LEU A 233 -7.66 37.09 -6.84
N LYS A 234 -8.28 38.09 -6.20
CA LYS A 234 -9.20 39.03 -6.91
C LYS A 234 -8.45 39.87 -7.95
N SER A 235 -7.23 40.33 -7.62
CA SER A 235 -6.40 41.05 -8.58
C SER A 235 -5.98 40.22 -9.77
N LYS A 236 -5.95 38.88 -9.62
CA LYS A 236 -5.67 37.88 -10.65
C LYS A 236 -6.89 37.43 -11.42
N GLY A 237 -8.07 38.06 -11.20
CA GLY A 237 -9.26 37.84 -11.98
C GLY A 237 -10.34 36.98 -11.32
N ALA A 238 -10.24 36.68 -10.03
CA ALA A 238 -11.33 36.01 -9.31
C ALA A 238 -12.56 36.93 -9.20
N TYR A 239 -13.75 36.38 -9.42
CA TYR A 239 -14.99 37.15 -9.44
C TYR A 239 -16.17 36.40 -8.82
N LEU A 240 -17.19 37.15 -8.36
CA LEU A 240 -18.41 36.57 -7.83
C LEU A 240 -19.39 36.28 -8.98
N ARG A 241 -19.90 35.04 -9.00
CA ARG A 241 -20.92 34.59 -9.96
C ARG A 241 -22.34 34.89 -9.43
N ASP A 242 -23.31 34.95 -10.30
CA ASP A 242 -24.72 35.31 -9.96
C ASP A 242 -25.36 34.32 -8.96
N ASP A 243 -24.88 33.08 -8.87
CA ASP A 243 -25.33 32.06 -7.89
C ASP A 243 -24.71 32.23 -6.50
N GLY A 244 -23.90 33.27 -6.28
CA GLY A 244 -23.25 33.57 -5.01
C GLY A 244 -21.94 32.79 -4.79
N ARG A 245 -21.45 32.03 -5.76
CA ARG A 245 -20.16 31.38 -5.70
C ARG A 245 -19.05 32.26 -6.30
N TRP A 246 -17.90 32.22 -5.68
CA TRP A 246 -16.68 32.83 -6.21
C TRP A 246 -15.99 31.90 -7.19
N VAL A 247 -15.71 32.39 -8.40
CA VAL A 247 -14.81 31.74 -9.35
C VAL A 247 -13.39 32.19 -9.01
N TYR A 248 -12.57 31.23 -8.59
CA TYR A 248 -11.17 31.49 -8.26
C TYR A 248 -10.30 31.51 -9.51
N ARG A 249 -10.60 30.65 -10.46
CA ARG A 249 -9.95 30.60 -11.77
C ARG A 249 -10.74 29.75 -12.76
N LYS A 250 -10.48 29.96 -14.04
CA LYS A 250 -10.90 29.09 -15.13
C LYS A 250 -9.73 28.22 -15.56
N VAL A 251 -10.01 26.97 -15.91
CA VAL A 251 -9.06 25.98 -16.37
C VAL A 251 -9.62 25.28 -17.59
N ARG A 252 -8.76 24.72 -18.44
CA ARG A 252 -9.21 23.80 -19.49
C ARG A 252 -9.62 22.48 -18.82
N ALA A 253 -10.85 22.04 -19.00
CA ALA A 253 -11.34 20.80 -18.37
C ALA A 253 -10.48 19.60 -18.75
N ARG A 254 -10.04 19.53 -20.01
CA ARG A 254 -9.17 18.46 -20.52
C ARG A 254 -7.81 18.45 -19.83
N GLU A 255 -7.22 19.60 -19.53
CA GLU A 255 -5.93 19.65 -18.80
C GLU A 255 -6.06 19.10 -17.38
N VAL A 256 -7.18 19.39 -16.70
CA VAL A 256 -7.43 18.83 -15.36
C VAL A 256 -7.64 17.32 -15.45
N TRP A 257 -8.39 16.86 -16.45
CA TRP A 257 -8.59 15.44 -16.68
C TRP A 257 -7.29 14.70 -17.00
N ASP A 258 -6.48 15.26 -17.89
CA ASP A 258 -5.17 14.68 -18.22
C ASP A 258 -4.25 14.62 -16.99
N LEU A 259 -4.31 15.63 -16.10
CA LEU A 259 -3.56 15.61 -14.84
C LEU A 259 -4.04 14.49 -13.90
N ILE A 260 -5.36 14.27 -13.78
CA ILE A 260 -5.93 13.14 -13.03
C ILE A 260 -5.40 11.82 -13.64
N MET A 261 -5.53 11.65 -14.96
CA MET A 261 -5.13 10.43 -15.65
C MET A 261 -3.63 10.16 -15.53
N GLN A 262 -2.77 11.19 -15.67
CA GLN A 262 -1.33 11.06 -15.50
C GLN A 262 -0.96 10.65 -14.07
N SER A 263 -1.58 11.27 -13.06
CA SER A 263 -1.35 10.94 -11.66
C SER A 263 -1.80 9.51 -11.34
N THR A 264 -2.98 9.12 -11.82
CA THR A 264 -3.51 7.76 -11.61
C THR A 264 -2.68 6.72 -12.35
N TYR A 265 -2.25 7.00 -13.58
CA TYR A 265 -1.37 6.11 -14.34
C TYR A 265 -0.01 5.91 -13.66
N ALA A 266 0.55 6.96 -13.07
CA ALA A 266 1.85 6.91 -12.39
C ALA A 266 1.78 6.30 -11.00
N ALA A 267 0.71 6.58 -10.21
CA ALA A 267 0.63 6.29 -8.78
C ALA A 267 -0.60 5.48 -8.35
N ALA A 268 -1.47 5.06 -9.30
CA ALA A 268 -2.79 4.43 -9.07
C ALA A 268 -3.78 5.30 -8.26
N GLU A 269 -3.46 6.56 -8.03
CA GLU A 269 -4.31 7.53 -7.33
C GLU A 269 -4.13 8.93 -7.96
N PRO A 270 -5.17 9.76 -7.94
CA PRO A 270 -6.49 9.56 -7.32
C PRO A 270 -7.39 8.60 -8.12
N GLY A 271 -8.34 7.96 -7.42
CA GLY A 271 -9.50 7.35 -8.07
C GLY A 271 -10.48 8.41 -8.59
N VAL A 272 -11.47 7.98 -9.35
CA VAL A 272 -12.54 8.85 -9.86
C VAL A 272 -13.91 8.38 -9.38
N LEU A 273 -14.70 9.30 -8.81
CA LEU A 273 -16.10 9.09 -8.43
C LEU A 273 -16.99 9.96 -9.28
N TYR A 274 -17.99 9.36 -9.95
CA TYR A 274 -18.97 10.06 -10.77
C TYR A 274 -20.16 10.46 -9.89
N LEU A 275 -20.05 11.63 -9.23
CA LEU A 275 -20.97 12.05 -8.17
C LEU A 275 -22.42 12.22 -8.65
N ASP A 276 -22.62 12.71 -9.88
CA ASP A 276 -23.98 12.85 -10.43
C ASP A 276 -24.63 11.48 -10.63
N ARG A 277 -23.87 10.47 -11.11
CA ARG A 277 -24.35 9.09 -11.24
C ARG A 277 -24.70 8.47 -9.88
N ILE A 278 -23.89 8.73 -8.87
CA ILE A 278 -24.17 8.28 -7.50
C ILE A 278 -25.49 8.85 -7.00
N ASN A 279 -25.74 10.16 -7.21
CA ASN A 279 -26.94 10.83 -6.74
C ASN A 279 -28.17 10.54 -7.60
N GLU A 280 -28.02 10.38 -8.93
CA GLU A 280 -29.11 9.92 -9.81
C GLU A 280 -29.63 8.53 -9.44
N GLU A 281 -28.75 7.64 -9.01
CA GLU A 281 -29.06 6.28 -8.59
C GLU A 281 -29.46 6.15 -7.13
N ASN A 282 -29.34 7.22 -6.34
CA ASN A 282 -29.64 7.19 -4.91
C ASN A 282 -31.14 7.08 -4.65
N ASN A 283 -31.55 6.02 -3.94
CA ASN A 283 -32.94 5.80 -3.52
C ASN A 283 -33.51 6.90 -2.61
N LEU A 284 -32.63 7.68 -1.98
CA LEU A 284 -33.00 8.75 -1.03
C LEU A 284 -32.65 10.15 -1.54
N ALA A 285 -32.53 10.34 -2.87
CA ALA A 285 -32.21 11.63 -3.47
C ALA A 285 -33.19 12.75 -3.04
N TYR A 286 -34.41 12.40 -2.58
CA TYR A 286 -35.40 13.35 -2.06
C TYR A 286 -35.09 13.92 -0.66
N CYS A 287 -34.17 13.31 0.10
CA CYS A 287 -33.87 13.77 1.47
C CYS A 287 -32.37 13.81 1.81
N GLU A 288 -31.49 13.46 0.88
CA GLU A 288 -30.04 13.50 1.09
C GLU A 288 -29.28 13.78 -0.21
N HIS A 289 -28.03 14.20 -0.06
CA HIS A 289 -27.07 14.31 -1.14
C HIS A 289 -25.77 13.62 -0.74
N ILE A 290 -25.20 12.82 -1.64
CA ILE A 290 -24.02 12.03 -1.38
C ILE A 290 -22.80 12.70 -2.04
N GLU A 291 -21.76 12.97 -1.25
CA GLU A 291 -20.54 13.63 -1.70
C GLU A 291 -19.27 12.81 -1.39
N ALA A 292 -19.40 11.71 -0.63
CA ALA A 292 -18.28 10.89 -0.20
C ALA A 292 -18.62 9.40 -0.24
N THR A 293 -17.60 8.57 -0.08
CA THR A 293 -17.71 7.12 0.02
C THR A 293 -16.80 6.61 1.14
N ASN A 294 -17.02 5.36 1.58
CA ASN A 294 -16.13 4.66 2.48
C ASN A 294 -14.74 4.41 1.84
N PRO A 295 -13.72 3.92 2.60
CA PRO A 295 -12.36 3.74 2.09
C PRO A 295 -12.20 2.86 0.85
N CYS A 296 -13.07 1.88 0.63
CA CYS A 296 -13.00 0.96 -0.51
C CYS A 296 -13.92 1.34 -1.69
N GLY A 297 -14.74 2.38 -1.55
CA GLY A 297 -15.55 2.93 -2.63
C GLY A 297 -16.88 2.22 -2.90
N GLU A 298 -17.19 1.11 -2.24
CA GLU A 298 -18.44 0.36 -2.44
C GLU A 298 -19.65 0.98 -1.75
N GLN A 299 -19.44 1.96 -0.85
CA GLN A 299 -20.49 2.60 -0.07
C GLN A 299 -20.46 4.12 -0.21
N PRO A 300 -21.04 4.68 -1.26
CA PRO A 300 -21.41 6.10 -1.28
C PRO A 300 -22.43 6.38 -0.17
N LEU A 301 -22.11 7.31 0.72
CA LEU A 301 -22.88 7.58 1.92
C LEU A 301 -23.05 9.09 2.15
N PRO A 302 -24.18 9.53 2.72
CA PRO A 302 -24.34 10.90 3.18
C PRO A 302 -23.55 11.17 4.46
N ASP A 303 -23.61 12.39 4.93
CA ASP A 303 -23.03 12.82 6.20
C ASP A 303 -23.51 11.91 7.35
N TYR A 304 -22.56 11.41 8.18
CA TYR A 304 -22.76 10.44 9.25
C TYR A 304 -23.31 9.07 8.79
N GLY A 305 -23.43 8.86 7.49
CA GLY A 305 -23.90 7.62 6.90
C GLY A 305 -23.03 6.45 7.29
N CYS A 306 -23.64 5.30 7.39
CA CYS A 306 -22.97 4.02 7.61
C CYS A 306 -23.63 2.91 6.82
N CYS A 307 -22.89 1.81 6.61
CA CYS A 307 -23.48 0.63 6.01
C CYS A 307 -23.04 -0.66 6.68
N CYS A 308 -24.02 -1.53 6.87
CA CYS A 308 -23.83 -2.88 7.38
C CYS A 308 -23.61 -3.86 6.22
N LEU A 309 -22.38 -4.42 6.14
CA LEU A 309 -21.96 -5.27 5.02
C LEU A 309 -22.09 -6.76 5.32
N GLY A 310 -22.36 -7.54 4.28
CA GLY A 310 -22.30 -8.99 4.24
C GLY A 310 -22.18 -9.50 2.82
N SER A 311 -21.73 -10.73 2.63
CA SER A 311 -21.51 -11.29 1.30
C SER A 311 -21.99 -12.74 1.21
N LEU A 312 -22.56 -13.09 0.08
CA LEU A 312 -22.87 -14.47 -0.28
C LEU A 312 -21.66 -15.10 -0.96
N ASN A 313 -21.15 -16.19 -0.46
CA ASN A 313 -20.16 -16.99 -1.18
C ASN A 313 -20.86 -17.76 -2.30
N LEU A 314 -20.74 -17.29 -3.53
CA LEU A 314 -21.44 -17.86 -4.68
C LEU A 314 -21.03 -19.29 -4.97
N THR A 315 -19.80 -19.70 -4.65
CA THR A 315 -19.32 -21.08 -4.85
C THR A 315 -20.14 -22.12 -4.09
N ALA A 316 -20.78 -21.73 -2.97
CA ALA A 316 -21.61 -22.60 -2.16
C ALA A 316 -22.89 -23.09 -2.88
N TYR A 317 -23.32 -22.37 -3.92
CA TYR A 317 -24.54 -22.65 -4.67
C TYR A 317 -24.28 -23.36 -6.00
N VAL A 318 -23.01 -23.65 -6.34
CA VAL A 318 -22.68 -24.43 -7.52
C VAL A 318 -22.97 -25.91 -7.27
N ARG A 319 -23.61 -26.57 -8.22
CA ARG A 319 -23.90 -28.00 -8.22
C ARG A 319 -23.18 -28.67 -9.39
N SER A 320 -22.67 -29.87 -9.16
CA SER A 320 -21.93 -30.66 -10.17
C SER A 320 -20.83 -29.86 -10.87
N PRO A 321 -19.90 -29.18 -10.12
CA PRO A 321 -18.90 -28.32 -10.75
C PRO A 321 -18.02 -29.07 -11.75
N PHE A 322 -17.53 -28.38 -12.77
CA PHE A 322 -16.62 -28.90 -13.82
C PHE A 322 -17.20 -30.04 -14.64
N SER A 323 -18.52 -30.15 -14.77
CA SER A 323 -19.20 -31.17 -15.55
C SER A 323 -20.22 -30.54 -16.52
N ASP A 324 -20.69 -31.31 -17.49
CA ASP A 324 -21.77 -30.89 -18.41
C ASP A 324 -23.11 -30.64 -17.68
N GLU A 325 -23.25 -31.14 -16.46
CA GLU A 325 -24.43 -30.95 -15.62
C GLU A 325 -24.23 -29.80 -14.60
N ALA A 326 -23.14 -29.01 -14.73
CA ALA A 326 -22.86 -27.91 -13.82
C ALA A 326 -23.99 -26.89 -13.83
N GLY A 327 -24.46 -26.52 -12.65
CA GLY A 327 -25.54 -25.56 -12.49
C GLY A 327 -25.48 -24.77 -11.22
N PHE A 328 -26.29 -23.71 -11.13
CA PHE A 328 -26.33 -22.80 -9.98
C PHE A 328 -27.70 -22.88 -9.28
N ASP A 329 -27.69 -23.08 -7.97
CA ASP A 329 -28.89 -23.20 -7.12
C ASP A 329 -29.38 -21.80 -6.68
N PHE A 330 -30.20 -21.19 -7.53
CA PHE A 330 -30.79 -19.87 -7.25
C PHE A 330 -31.80 -19.90 -6.08
N ASP A 331 -32.46 -21.03 -5.83
CA ASP A 331 -33.45 -21.13 -4.73
C ASP A 331 -32.77 -21.10 -3.39
N GLU A 332 -31.68 -21.83 -3.23
CA GLU A 332 -30.87 -21.78 -2.00
C GLU A 332 -30.24 -20.41 -1.78
N MET A 333 -29.69 -19.78 -2.85
CA MET A 333 -29.17 -18.43 -2.80
C MET A 333 -30.24 -17.42 -2.38
N ARG A 334 -31.45 -17.47 -2.93
CA ARG A 334 -32.57 -16.59 -2.54
C ARG A 334 -32.96 -16.75 -1.08
N LYS A 335 -33.01 -17.99 -0.59
CA LYS A 335 -33.28 -18.28 0.83
C LYS A 335 -32.17 -17.70 1.76
N ALA A 336 -30.91 -17.91 1.40
CA ALA A 336 -29.77 -17.36 2.13
C ALA A 336 -29.78 -15.82 2.11
N THR A 337 -30.12 -15.20 0.97
CA THR A 337 -30.28 -13.75 0.82
C THR A 337 -31.33 -13.19 1.79
N ALA A 338 -32.51 -13.82 1.87
CA ALA A 338 -33.58 -13.34 2.75
C ALA A 338 -33.16 -13.37 4.25
N LEU A 339 -32.48 -14.42 4.66
CA LEU A 339 -31.94 -14.51 6.02
C LEU A 339 -30.80 -13.55 6.26
N ALA A 340 -29.93 -13.32 5.27
CA ALA A 340 -28.84 -12.35 5.33
C ALA A 340 -29.37 -10.93 5.55
N VAL A 341 -30.42 -10.50 4.81
CA VAL A 341 -31.05 -9.18 5.00
C VAL A 341 -31.57 -9.03 6.44
N ARG A 342 -32.25 -10.04 6.99
CA ARG A 342 -32.72 -10.02 8.37
C ARG A 342 -31.57 -9.93 9.38
N MET A 343 -30.51 -10.71 9.16
CA MET A 343 -29.32 -10.66 10.01
C MET A 343 -28.64 -9.29 10.00
N LEU A 344 -28.50 -8.68 8.83
CA LEU A 344 -27.92 -7.36 8.68
C LEU A 344 -28.80 -6.24 9.28
N ASP A 345 -30.14 -6.35 9.16
CA ASP A 345 -31.07 -5.46 9.87
C ASP A 345 -30.91 -5.57 11.40
N ASN A 346 -30.70 -6.80 11.92
CA ASN A 346 -30.42 -7.04 13.32
C ASN A 346 -29.07 -6.46 13.78
N VAL A 347 -28.05 -6.44 12.90
CA VAL A 347 -26.73 -5.81 13.20
C VAL A 347 -26.90 -4.32 13.50
N LEU A 348 -27.75 -3.60 12.76
CA LEU A 348 -28.01 -2.16 13.01
C LEU A 348 -28.57 -1.90 14.41
N ILE A 349 -29.31 -2.88 14.98
CA ILE A 349 -29.90 -2.79 16.31
C ILE A 349 -28.90 -3.25 17.39
N ALA A 350 -28.10 -4.28 17.09
CA ALA A 350 -27.18 -4.89 18.06
C ALA A 350 -25.86 -4.14 18.21
N THR A 351 -25.49 -3.28 17.24
CA THR A 351 -24.18 -2.62 17.23
C THR A 351 -24.03 -1.58 18.33
N LYS A 352 -22.79 -1.42 18.82
CA LYS A 352 -22.42 -0.32 19.72
C LYS A 352 -21.97 0.87 18.85
N TRP A 353 -22.77 1.90 18.78
CA TRP A 353 -22.50 3.06 17.92
C TRP A 353 -21.33 3.89 18.44
N PRO A 354 -20.40 4.29 17.58
CA PRO A 354 -19.33 5.22 17.96
C PRO A 354 -19.85 6.62 18.30
N LEU A 355 -20.81 7.13 17.51
CA LEU A 355 -21.40 8.46 17.66
C LEU A 355 -22.94 8.36 17.63
N GLU A 356 -23.60 9.25 18.36
CA GLU A 356 -25.08 9.32 18.35
C GLU A 356 -25.62 9.77 17.00
N GLU A 357 -24.92 10.68 16.31
CA GLU A 357 -25.30 11.15 14.96
C GLU A 357 -25.34 10.00 13.94
N GLN A 358 -24.37 9.08 14.01
CA GLN A 358 -24.33 7.88 13.17
C GLN A 358 -25.51 6.94 13.48
N LYS A 359 -25.89 6.83 14.76
CA LYS A 359 -27.04 6.04 15.18
C LYS A 359 -28.35 6.65 14.65
N VAL A 360 -28.51 7.95 14.78
CA VAL A 360 -29.71 8.66 14.30
C VAL A 360 -29.86 8.48 12.79
N GLU A 361 -28.77 8.64 12.03
CA GLU A 361 -28.73 8.45 10.58
C GLU A 361 -29.08 7.00 10.19
N ALA A 362 -28.48 6.04 10.87
CA ALA A 362 -28.74 4.62 10.64
C ALA A 362 -30.17 4.22 10.98
N ASP A 363 -30.69 4.67 12.10
CA ASP A 363 -32.07 4.38 12.51
C ASP A 363 -33.10 4.98 11.53
N ALA A 364 -32.82 6.18 11.01
CA ALA A 364 -33.71 6.88 10.08
C ALA A 364 -33.80 6.21 8.70
N LYS A 365 -32.73 5.60 8.21
CA LYS A 365 -32.60 5.11 6.82
C LYS A 365 -32.33 3.62 6.70
N ARG A 366 -31.74 2.98 7.71
CA ARG A 366 -31.50 1.55 7.79
C ARG A 366 -30.81 0.93 6.57
N ARG A 367 -29.71 1.54 6.12
CA ARG A 367 -28.92 1.06 4.98
C ARG A 367 -28.26 -0.28 5.25
N LEU A 368 -28.32 -1.17 4.26
CA LEU A 368 -27.58 -2.41 4.20
C LEU A 368 -26.72 -2.45 2.94
N GLY A 369 -25.72 -3.33 2.93
CA GLY A 369 -24.85 -3.59 1.77
C GLY A 369 -24.58 -5.08 1.65
N LEU A 370 -25.55 -5.84 1.17
CA LEU A 370 -25.40 -7.25 0.85
C LEU A 370 -24.77 -7.37 -0.54
N GLY A 371 -23.67 -8.12 -0.62
CA GLY A 371 -22.98 -8.43 -1.87
C GLY A 371 -22.70 -9.91 -2.01
N PHE A 372 -21.70 -10.22 -2.79
CA PHE A 372 -21.21 -11.57 -2.98
C PHE A 372 -19.68 -11.63 -3.01
N THR A 373 -19.14 -12.84 -2.90
CA THR A 373 -17.73 -13.19 -3.09
C THR A 373 -17.67 -14.49 -3.89
N GLY A 374 -16.55 -14.82 -4.51
CA GLY A 374 -16.36 -16.04 -5.26
C GLY A 374 -16.99 -16.01 -6.65
N LEU A 375 -17.21 -14.83 -7.25
CA LEU A 375 -17.75 -14.75 -8.60
C LEU A 375 -16.82 -15.42 -9.62
N GLY A 376 -15.52 -15.12 -9.58
CA GLY A 376 -14.54 -15.72 -10.49
C GLY A 376 -14.54 -17.24 -10.40
N ASP A 377 -14.45 -17.78 -9.18
CA ASP A 377 -14.50 -19.22 -8.95
C ASP A 377 -15.81 -19.86 -9.41
N THR A 378 -16.94 -19.18 -9.14
CA THR A 378 -18.25 -19.67 -9.57
C THR A 378 -18.32 -19.82 -11.09
N LEU A 379 -17.79 -18.84 -11.83
CA LEU A 379 -17.72 -18.92 -13.30
C LEU A 379 -16.83 -20.09 -13.74
N ILE A 380 -15.64 -20.24 -13.17
CA ILE A 380 -14.73 -21.34 -13.43
C ILE A 380 -15.41 -22.69 -13.15
N MET A 381 -16.05 -22.84 -12.01
CA MET A 381 -16.75 -24.08 -11.61
C MET A 381 -17.92 -24.42 -12.54
N LEU A 382 -18.51 -23.42 -13.21
CA LEU A 382 -19.57 -23.58 -14.20
C LEU A 382 -19.05 -23.68 -15.65
N GLY A 383 -17.72 -23.70 -15.85
CA GLY A 383 -17.10 -23.78 -17.17
C GLY A 383 -17.17 -22.49 -17.99
N LEU A 384 -17.38 -21.32 -17.36
CA LEU A 384 -17.51 -20.03 -18.00
C LEU A 384 -16.27 -19.17 -17.79
N ARG A 385 -15.81 -18.51 -18.85
CA ARG A 385 -14.74 -17.53 -18.74
C ARG A 385 -15.27 -16.23 -18.14
N TYR A 386 -14.48 -15.62 -17.28
CA TYR A 386 -14.81 -14.32 -16.67
C TYR A 386 -14.93 -13.19 -17.71
N ASP A 387 -14.12 -13.22 -18.76
CA ASP A 387 -14.03 -12.23 -19.82
C ASP A 387 -14.99 -12.52 -21.01
N SER A 388 -15.83 -13.56 -20.91
CA SER A 388 -16.82 -13.89 -21.93
C SER A 388 -18.15 -13.14 -21.75
N GLU A 389 -18.97 -13.09 -22.79
CA GLU A 389 -20.32 -12.50 -22.74
C GLU A 389 -21.22 -13.34 -21.83
N GLU A 390 -21.15 -14.67 -21.94
CA GLU A 390 -21.93 -15.61 -21.12
C GLU A 390 -21.56 -15.47 -19.62
N GLY A 391 -20.27 -15.27 -19.32
CA GLY A 391 -19.81 -15.01 -17.96
C GLY A 391 -20.41 -13.72 -17.38
N ARG A 392 -20.42 -12.63 -18.17
CA ARG A 392 -21.03 -11.36 -17.81
C ARG A 392 -22.56 -11.44 -17.67
N GLU A 393 -23.23 -12.18 -18.54
CA GLU A 393 -24.68 -12.41 -18.46
C GLU A 393 -25.05 -13.16 -17.19
N LEU A 394 -24.31 -14.22 -16.85
CA LEU A 394 -24.52 -14.95 -15.59
C LEU A 394 -24.27 -14.05 -14.38
N ALA A 395 -23.20 -13.27 -14.36
CA ALA A 395 -22.91 -12.33 -13.27
C ALA A 395 -24.04 -11.30 -13.09
N GLY A 396 -24.54 -10.72 -14.17
CA GLY A 396 -25.71 -9.83 -14.14
C GLY A 396 -26.96 -10.53 -13.63
N ARG A 397 -27.20 -11.80 -14.02
CA ARG A 397 -28.32 -12.60 -13.51
C ARG A 397 -28.19 -12.87 -12.01
N LEU A 398 -27.01 -13.27 -11.54
CA LEU A 398 -26.73 -13.49 -10.12
C LEU A 398 -27.03 -12.23 -9.29
N ALA A 399 -26.55 -11.09 -9.73
CA ALA A 399 -26.77 -9.81 -9.06
C ALA A 399 -28.27 -9.42 -9.05
N ARG A 400 -29.00 -9.65 -10.16
CA ARG A 400 -30.41 -9.38 -10.27
C ARG A 400 -31.23 -10.25 -9.30
N GLU A 401 -30.98 -11.56 -9.27
CA GLU A 401 -31.68 -12.48 -8.39
C GLU A 401 -31.41 -12.17 -6.91
N MET A 402 -30.18 -11.81 -6.57
CA MET A 402 -29.83 -11.36 -5.21
C MET A 402 -30.56 -10.05 -4.85
N ARG A 403 -30.58 -9.07 -5.76
CA ARG A 403 -31.31 -7.80 -5.57
C ARG A 403 -32.79 -8.05 -5.31
N ASP A 404 -33.44 -8.81 -6.17
CA ASP A 404 -34.88 -9.06 -6.10
C ASP A 404 -35.25 -9.80 -4.80
N ALA A 405 -34.46 -10.79 -4.41
CA ALA A 405 -34.64 -11.51 -3.14
C ALA A 405 -34.38 -10.61 -1.92
N ALA A 406 -33.37 -9.73 -1.99
CA ALA A 406 -33.07 -8.79 -0.89
C ALA A 406 -34.18 -7.75 -0.69
N TYR A 407 -34.70 -7.18 -1.78
CA TYR A 407 -35.82 -6.24 -1.73
C TYR A 407 -37.11 -6.92 -1.25
N GLN A 408 -37.42 -8.14 -1.70
CA GLN A 408 -38.58 -8.89 -1.20
C GLN A 408 -38.45 -9.17 0.30
N ALA A 409 -37.28 -9.58 0.79
CA ALA A 409 -37.04 -9.81 2.21
C ALA A 409 -37.18 -8.53 3.03
N SER A 410 -36.73 -7.39 2.51
CA SER A 410 -36.89 -6.10 3.17
C SER A 410 -38.35 -5.61 3.21
N VAL A 411 -39.16 -5.91 2.18
CA VAL A 411 -40.61 -5.69 2.22
C VAL A 411 -41.28 -6.58 3.26
N ASP A 412 -40.89 -7.84 3.35
CA ASP A 412 -41.44 -8.77 4.38
C ASP A 412 -41.08 -8.33 5.81
N LEU A 413 -39.84 -7.84 5.99
CA LEU A 413 -39.45 -7.19 7.25
C LEU A 413 -40.21 -5.90 7.54
N ALA A 414 -40.55 -5.11 6.55
CA ALA A 414 -41.37 -3.91 6.71
C ALA A 414 -42.80 -4.24 7.18
N ARG A 415 -43.37 -5.35 6.70
CA ARG A 415 -44.68 -5.84 7.21
C ARG A 415 -44.63 -6.26 8.67
N GLU A 416 -43.48 -6.77 9.11
CA GLU A 416 -43.28 -7.24 10.48
C GLU A 416 -42.86 -6.10 11.44
N ARG A 417 -41.95 -5.21 11.01
CA ARG A 417 -41.25 -4.24 11.86
C ARG A 417 -41.47 -2.78 11.48
N GLY A 418 -42.27 -2.51 10.41
CA GLY A 418 -42.47 -1.18 9.83
C GLY A 418 -41.36 -0.81 8.83
N ALA A 419 -41.69 0.11 7.93
CA ALA A 419 -40.74 0.69 6.98
C ALA A 419 -39.66 1.51 7.72
N PHE A 420 -38.57 1.87 7.03
CA PHE A 420 -37.62 2.83 7.59
C PHE A 420 -38.28 4.22 7.78
N PRO A 421 -37.91 4.98 8.82
CA PRO A 421 -38.65 6.20 9.23
C PRO A 421 -38.82 7.27 8.17
N LEU A 422 -37.82 7.48 7.30
CA LEU A 422 -37.85 8.48 6.23
C LEU A 422 -38.46 7.96 4.92
N PHE A 423 -39.10 6.80 4.93
CA PHE A 423 -39.71 6.21 3.75
C PHE A 423 -40.89 7.06 3.23
N ASP A 424 -40.77 7.45 1.97
CA ASP A 424 -41.86 8.07 1.18
C ASP A 424 -42.01 7.26 -0.11
N ALA A 425 -43.14 6.60 -0.28
CA ALA A 425 -43.33 5.64 -1.36
C ALA A 425 -43.22 6.26 -2.77
N ASP A 426 -43.76 7.46 -2.97
CA ASP A 426 -43.81 8.11 -4.28
C ASP A 426 -42.40 8.62 -4.64
N ASN A 427 -41.73 9.29 -3.70
CA ASN A 427 -40.36 9.76 -3.89
C ASN A 427 -39.36 8.61 -4.05
N TYR A 428 -39.48 7.58 -3.22
CA TYR A 428 -38.59 6.42 -3.25
C TYR A 428 -38.68 5.65 -4.57
N LEU A 429 -39.88 5.43 -5.09
CA LEU A 429 -40.11 4.68 -6.32
C LEU A 429 -39.89 5.51 -7.60
N SER A 430 -39.77 6.82 -7.48
CA SER A 430 -39.35 7.71 -8.59
C SER A 430 -37.83 7.85 -8.73
N ALA A 431 -37.03 7.43 -7.74
CA ALA A 431 -35.58 7.47 -7.78
C ALA A 431 -35.00 6.50 -8.82
N GLY A 432 -33.86 6.84 -9.39
CA GLY A 432 -33.24 6.14 -10.51
C GLY A 432 -33.15 4.64 -10.34
N PHE A 433 -32.53 4.15 -9.24
CA PHE A 433 -32.40 2.71 -9.01
C PHE A 433 -33.75 2.03 -8.68
N ALA A 434 -34.48 2.50 -7.68
CA ALA A 434 -35.71 1.86 -7.24
C ALA A 434 -36.83 1.90 -8.30
N SER A 435 -36.84 2.90 -9.22
CA SER A 435 -37.77 2.96 -10.35
C SER A 435 -37.67 1.76 -11.30
N ARG A 436 -36.48 1.09 -11.34
CA ARG A 436 -36.19 -0.05 -12.20
C ARG A 436 -36.43 -1.41 -11.54
N LEU A 437 -36.92 -1.43 -10.30
CA LEU A 437 -37.35 -2.66 -9.64
C LEU A 437 -38.54 -3.30 -10.40
N PRO A 438 -38.69 -4.63 -10.34
CA PRO A 438 -39.86 -5.32 -10.91
C PRO A 438 -41.19 -4.68 -10.43
N ASP A 439 -42.18 -4.56 -11.32
CA ASP A 439 -43.46 -3.92 -10.99
C ASP A 439 -44.15 -4.59 -9.79
N SER A 440 -44.07 -5.91 -9.68
CA SER A 440 -44.60 -6.64 -8.52
C SER A 440 -43.93 -6.26 -7.20
N LEU A 441 -42.65 -5.96 -7.20
CA LEU A 441 -41.94 -5.44 -6.02
C LEU A 441 -42.34 -3.98 -5.72
N LYS A 442 -42.41 -3.13 -6.75
CA LYS A 442 -42.84 -1.74 -6.59
C LYS A 442 -44.26 -1.64 -6.00
N GLU A 443 -45.19 -2.51 -6.43
CA GLU A 443 -46.53 -2.59 -5.84
C GLU A 443 -46.50 -2.99 -4.37
N GLN A 444 -45.69 -3.98 -4.01
CA GLN A 444 -45.53 -4.42 -2.62
C GLN A 444 -44.88 -3.34 -1.74
N ILE A 445 -43.84 -2.63 -2.26
CA ILE A 445 -43.21 -1.49 -1.59
C ILE A 445 -44.24 -0.37 -1.36
N ARG A 446 -45.07 -0.06 -2.37
CA ARG A 446 -46.11 0.98 -2.23
C ARG A 446 -47.14 0.64 -1.15
N LYS A 447 -47.49 -0.65 -1.04
CA LYS A 447 -48.48 -1.13 -0.09
C LYS A 447 -47.95 -1.30 1.34
N SER A 448 -46.73 -1.78 1.50
CA SER A 448 -46.19 -2.25 2.79
C SER A 448 -44.95 -1.46 3.25
N GLY A 449 -44.41 -0.62 2.42
CA GLY A 449 -43.09 -0.02 2.63
C GLY A 449 -41.94 -1.00 2.41
N VAL A 450 -40.74 -0.51 2.64
CA VAL A 450 -39.50 -1.30 2.65
C VAL A 450 -38.73 -0.99 3.94
N ARG A 451 -38.13 -2.01 4.56
CA ARG A 451 -37.47 -1.86 5.87
C ARG A 451 -36.14 -1.13 5.77
N ASN A 452 -35.42 -1.28 4.66
CA ASN A 452 -34.07 -0.81 4.45
C ASN A 452 -34.02 0.05 3.18
N SER A 453 -33.43 1.23 3.25
CA SER A 453 -33.41 2.18 2.12
C SER A 453 -32.51 1.73 0.96
N HIS A 454 -31.42 1.07 1.28
CA HIS A 454 -30.47 0.44 0.34
C HIS A 454 -30.18 -0.97 0.84
N LEU A 455 -29.88 -1.89 -0.08
CA LEU A 455 -29.77 -3.30 0.25
C LEU A 455 -28.53 -3.96 -0.34
N THR A 456 -27.96 -3.45 -1.44
CA THR A 456 -26.92 -4.14 -2.21
C THR A 456 -25.65 -3.33 -2.36
N SER A 457 -24.50 -4.01 -2.20
CA SER A 457 -23.15 -3.44 -2.37
C SER A 457 -22.13 -4.54 -2.54
N ILE A 458 -21.17 -4.40 -3.44
CA ILE A 458 -20.12 -5.40 -3.62
C ILE A 458 -18.83 -4.92 -2.96
N ALA A 459 -18.54 -5.49 -1.80
CA ALA A 459 -17.34 -5.21 -1.01
C ALA A 459 -16.13 -6.06 -1.46
N PRO A 460 -14.87 -5.66 -1.12
CA PRO A 460 -13.68 -6.41 -1.54
C PRO A 460 -13.53 -7.81 -0.93
N THR A 461 -14.10 -8.10 0.23
CA THR A 461 -14.17 -9.40 0.94
C THR A 461 -12.87 -10.13 1.26
N GLY A 462 -11.69 -9.59 0.99
CA GLY A 462 -10.40 -10.28 1.01
C GLY A 462 -10.10 -11.13 2.25
N THR A 463 -10.36 -10.62 3.46
CA THR A 463 -10.07 -11.36 4.71
C THR A 463 -11.16 -12.37 5.05
N ILE A 464 -12.43 -12.04 4.79
CA ILE A 464 -13.55 -12.96 5.09
C ILE A 464 -13.60 -14.11 4.11
N SER A 465 -13.23 -13.89 2.84
CA SER A 465 -13.08 -14.97 1.86
C SER A 465 -12.05 -16.00 2.32
N LEU A 466 -10.87 -15.54 2.74
CA LEU A 466 -9.80 -16.42 3.23
C LEU A 466 -10.22 -17.21 4.47
N ALA A 467 -10.93 -16.59 5.44
CA ALA A 467 -11.28 -17.23 6.71
C ALA A 467 -12.54 -18.11 6.64
N PHE A 468 -13.53 -17.77 5.81
CA PHE A 468 -14.86 -18.36 5.83
C PHE A 468 -15.33 -18.96 4.50
N ALA A 469 -14.62 -18.70 3.41
CA ALA A 469 -14.98 -19.12 2.06
C ALA A 469 -13.80 -19.79 1.30
N ASP A 470 -12.89 -20.42 2.05
CA ASP A 470 -11.77 -21.21 1.52
C ASP A 470 -10.91 -20.47 0.46
N ASN A 471 -10.73 -19.16 0.63
CA ASN A 471 -10.02 -18.28 -0.30
C ASN A 471 -10.68 -18.22 -1.71
N ALA A 472 -12.00 -18.26 -1.77
CA ALA A 472 -12.75 -17.95 -3.01
C ALA A 472 -12.44 -16.51 -3.45
N SER A 473 -12.49 -16.25 -4.75
CA SER A 473 -12.17 -14.96 -5.36
C SER A 473 -12.91 -13.78 -4.69
N ASN A 474 -12.25 -12.65 -4.59
CA ASN A 474 -12.68 -11.54 -3.73
C ASN A 474 -13.79 -10.71 -4.41
N GLY A 475 -14.97 -10.63 -3.81
CA GLY A 475 -16.07 -9.80 -4.33
C GLY A 475 -16.39 -10.14 -5.77
N ILE A 476 -16.31 -9.14 -6.65
CA ILE A 476 -16.50 -9.26 -8.10
C ILE A 476 -15.20 -9.61 -8.85
N GLU A 477 -14.05 -9.71 -8.14
CA GLU A 477 -12.76 -9.98 -8.78
C GLU A 477 -12.73 -11.40 -9.37
N PRO A 478 -11.99 -11.62 -10.48
CA PRO A 478 -11.61 -12.97 -10.88
C PRO A 478 -10.57 -13.54 -9.91
N ALA A 479 -10.27 -14.83 -10.02
CA ALA A 479 -9.15 -15.42 -9.30
C ALA A 479 -7.86 -14.66 -9.64
N PHE A 480 -7.09 -14.27 -8.62
CA PHE A 480 -5.84 -13.55 -8.86
C PHE A 480 -4.74 -14.48 -9.39
N SER A 481 -4.63 -15.64 -8.80
CA SER A 481 -3.68 -16.71 -9.14
C SER A 481 -4.16 -18.02 -8.51
N TRP A 482 -3.83 -19.14 -9.13
CA TRP A 482 -4.20 -20.47 -8.65
C TRP A 482 -3.52 -20.84 -7.34
N PHE A 483 -2.32 -20.34 -7.15
CA PHE A 483 -1.59 -20.45 -5.89
C PHE A 483 -0.58 -19.30 -5.77
N TYR A 484 -0.32 -18.88 -4.54
CA TYR A 484 0.68 -17.87 -4.22
C TYR A 484 1.27 -18.11 -2.84
N SER A 485 2.52 -17.70 -2.67
CA SER A 485 3.17 -17.74 -1.36
C SER A 485 2.81 -16.53 -0.53
N ARG A 486 2.45 -16.78 0.72
CA ARG A 486 2.16 -15.75 1.71
C ARG A 486 3.05 -15.92 2.93
N LEU A 487 3.93 -14.94 3.17
CA LEU A 487 4.77 -14.89 4.36
C LEU A 487 4.04 -14.17 5.49
N LYS A 488 3.86 -14.81 6.62
CA LYS A 488 3.27 -14.22 7.82
C LYS A 488 4.29 -14.12 8.93
N ARG A 489 4.32 -12.97 9.62
CA ARG A 489 5.13 -12.80 10.81
C ARG A 489 4.40 -13.36 12.01
N MET A 490 5.05 -14.24 12.74
CA MET A 490 4.53 -14.84 13.96
C MET A 490 4.78 -13.92 15.17
N PRO A 491 4.03 -14.07 16.28
CA PRO A 491 4.21 -13.27 17.48
C PRO A 491 5.64 -13.34 18.07
N ASP A 492 6.35 -14.44 17.85
CA ASP A 492 7.76 -14.63 18.27
C ASP A 492 8.78 -13.93 17.35
N GLY A 493 8.31 -13.20 16.30
CA GLY A 493 9.14 -12.52 15.33
C GLY A 493 9.62 -13.38 14.17
N SER A 494 9.41 -14.70 14.20
CA SER A 494 9.68 -15.60 13.09
C SER A 494 8.73 -15.35 11.91
N LYS A 495 9.09 -15.85 10.72
CA LYS A 495 8.24 -15.79 9.54
C LYS A 495 7.84 -17.19 9.15
N LYS A 496 6.56 -17.40 8.97
CA LYS A 496 5.99 -18.62 8.42
C LYS A 496 5.47 -18.35 7.01
N GLU A 497 5.90 -19.16 6.07
CA GLU A 497 5.42 -19.12 4.68
C GLU A 497 4.25 -20.07 4.54
N TYR A 498 3.20 -19.61 3.87
CA TYR A 498 2.01 -20.37 3.53
C TYR A 498 1.86 -20.39 2.03
N THR A 499 1.61 -21.55 1.48
CA THR A 499 1.05 -21.65 0.13
C THR A 499 -0.45 -21.47 0.25
N VAL A 500 -0.99 -20.47 -0.43
CA VAL A 500 -2.43 -20.18 -0.48
C VAL A 500 -2.90 -20.55 -1.86
N GLU A 501 -3.94 -21.35 -1.91
CA GLU A 501 -4.53 -21.81 -3.15
C GLU A 501 -5.92 -21.21 -3.36
N ASP A 502 -6.28 -20.99 -4.61
CA ASP A 502 -7.59 -20.57 -5.03
C ASP A 502 -8.63 -21.69 -4.81
N HIS A 503 -9.86 -21.33 -4.47
CA HIS A 503 -10.90 -22.31 -4.15
C HIS A 503 -11.26 -23.20 -5.33
N ALA A 504 -11.55 -22.62 -6.51
CA ALA A 504 -11.93 -23.41 -7.68
C ALA A 504 -10.80 -24.36 -8.11
N TYR A 505 -9.54 -23.89 -8.04
CA TYR A 505 -8.38 -24.73 -8.33
C TYR A 505 -8.25 -25.90 -7.36
N ARG A 506 -8.46 -25.69 -6.07
CA ARG A 506 -8.43 -26.75 -5.04
C ARG A 506 -9.52 -27.79 -5.27
N VAL A 507 -10.75 -27.34 -5.54
CA VAL A 507 -11.88 -28.25 -5.81
C VAL A 507 -11.61 -29.06 -7.09
N TYR A 508 -11.16 -28.42 -8.16
CA TYR A 508 -10.82 -29.09 -9.43
C TYR A 508 -9.76 -30.18 -9.22
N ARG A 509 -8.68 -29.85 -8.50
CA ARG A 509 -7.62 -30.81 -8.16
C ARG A 509 -8.15 -31.97 -7.29
N ALA A 510 -8.98 -31.67 -6.28
CA ALA A 510 -9.55 -32.68 -5.40
C ALA A 510 -10.49 -33.67 -6.13
N MET A 511 -11.13 -33.20 -7.19
CA MET A 511 -11.95 -34.02 -8.07
C MET A 511 -11.14 -34.83 -9.10
N GLY A 512 -9.82 -34.72 -9.09
CA GLY A 512 -8.92 -35.44 -10.00
C GLY A 512 -8.68 -34.74 -11.34
N GLY A 513 -8.97 -33.45 -11.44
CA GLY A 513 -8.70 -32.64 -12.62
C GLY A 513 -7.21 -32.50 -12.92
N ASP A 514 -6.85 -32.41 -14.20
CA ASP A 514 -5.47 -32.23 -14.65
C ASP A 514 -5.00 -30.77 -14.41
N THR A 515 -4.24 -30.56 -13.34
CA THR A 515 -3.71 -29.24 -12.99
C THR A 515 -2.53 -28.80 -13.88
N GLY A 516 -1.98 -29.68 -14.71
CA GLY A 516 -0.98 -29.36 -15.71
C GLY A 516 -1.58 -28.79 -17.00
N ASN A 517 -2.89 -28.99 -17.22
CA ASN A 517 -3.62 -28.50 -18.37
C ASN A 517 -5.02 -28.06 -17.94
N LEU A 518 -5.10 -26.84 -17.39
CA LEU A 518 -6.36 -26.29 -16.88
C LEU A 518 -7.36 -26.00 -18.01
N PRO A 519 -8.68 -26.23 -17.79
CA PRO A 519 -9.71 -25.83 -18.74
C PRO A 519 -9.69 -24.33 -19.06
N ASP A 520 -10.19 -23.94 -20.24
CA ASP A 520 -10.23 -22.55 -20.73
C ASP A 520 -10.93 -21.55 -19.78
N ALA A 521 -11.84 -22.03 -18.94
CA ALA A 521 -12.52 -21.20 -17.94
C ALA A 521 -11.57 -20.69 -16.83
N PHE A 522 -10.41 -21.33 -16.64
CA PHE A 522 -9.40 -20.89 -15.66
C PHE A 522 -8.61 -19.71 -16.19
N VAL A 523 -9.19 -18.52 -16.09
CA VAL A 523 -8.53 -17.26 -16.42
C VAL A 523 -8.25 -16.46 -15.14
N SER A 524 -7.00 -16.00 -14.97
CA SER A 524 -6.61 -15.19 -13.84
C SER A 524 -6.81 -13.70 -14.10
N ALA A 525 -6.73 -12.89 -13.05
CA ALA A 525 -6.86 -11.42 -13.16
C ALA A 525 -5.82 -10.78 -14.11
N LEU A 526 -4.69 -11.43 -14.32
CA LEU A 526 -3.63 -10.93 -15.20
C LEU A 526 -3.83 -11.32 -16.67
N ASP A 527 -4.65 -12.32 -16.92
CA ASP A 527 -4.98 -12.81 -18.28
C ASP A 527 -6.13 -12.01 -18.92
N ILE A 528 -6.87 -11.24 -18.11
CA ILE A 528 -8.09 -10.53 -18.51
C ILE A 528 -7.74 -9.09 -18.89
N SER A 529 -8.31 -8.60 -20.00
CA SER A 529 -8.11 -7.22 -20.42
C SER A 529 -8.71 -6.20 -19.44
N ALA A 530 -8.13 -5.01 -19.36
CA ALA A 530 -8.66 -3.92 -18.54
C ALA A 530 -10.12 -3.58 -18.90
N MET A 531 -10.45 -3.65 -20.18
CA MET A 531 -11.81 -3.42 -20.69
C MET A 531 -12.78 -4.50 -20.18
N ASP A 532 -12.41 -5.79 -20.19
CA ASP A 532 -13.26 -6.87 -19.72
C ASP A 532 -13.48 -6.82 -18.20
N HIS A 533 -12.46 -6.42 -17.44
CA HIS A 533 -12.64 -6.10 -16.02
C HIS A 533 -13.71 -5.02 -15.80
N MET A 534 -13.70 -3.94 -16.59
CA MET A 534 -14.68 -2.86 -16.50
C MET A 534 -16.06 -3.32 -17.00
N LEU A 535 -16.12 -4.11 -18.08
CA LEU A 535 -17.37 -4.66 -18.62
C LEU A 535 -18.09 -5.57 -17.64
N MET A 536 -17.36 -6.34 -16.84
CA MET A 536 -17.95 -7.16 -15.77
C MET A 536 -18.63 -6.26 -14.71
N VAL A 537 -18.01 -5.16 -14.32
CA VAL A 537 -18.63 -4.18 -13.42
C VAL A 537 -19.89 -3.59 -14.06
N ALA A 538 -19.83 -3.23 -15.34
CA ALA A 538 -20.96 -2.66 -16.08
C ALA A 538 -22.13 -3.64 -16.18
N ALA A 539 -21.88 -4.95 -16.25
CA ALA A 539 -22.94 -5.98 -16.28
C ALA A 539 -23.65 -6.14 -14.92
N VAL A 540 -22.94 -5.94 -13.82
CA VAL A 540 -23.47 -6.10 -12.45
C VAL A 540 -24.06 -4.81 -11.87
N SER A 541 -23.47 -3.66 -12.20
CA SER A 541 -23.82 -2.34 -11.64
C SER A 541 -25.30 -1.98 -11.70
N PRO A 542 -26.08 -2.33 -12.76
CA PRO A 542 -27.53 -2.01 -12.81
C PRO A 542 -28.36 -2.68 -11.71
N TYR A 543 -27.80 -3.65 -11.00
CA TYR A 543 -28.47 -4.42 -9.96
C TYR A 543 -27.93 -4.14 -8.54
N VAL A 544 -27.04 -3.13 -8.41
CA VAL A 544 -26.43 -2.74 -7.14
C VAL A 544 -26.80 -1.29 -6.80
N ASP A 545 -27.58 -1.08 -5.74
CA ASP A 545 -28.09 0.24 -5.37
C ASP A 545 -27.00 1.14 -4.73
N ALA A 546 -26.07 0.61 -3.96
CA ALA A 546 -24.89 1.37 -3.51
C ALA A 546 -23.80 1.40 -4.61
N ALA A 547 -22.65 0.78 -4.41
CA ALA A 547 -21.59 0.72 -5.44
C ALA A 547 -20.83 -0.60 -5.38
N ILE A 548 -19.83 -0.73 -6.25
CA ILE A 548 -18.99 -1.93 -6.42
C ILE A 548 -17.53 -1.53 -6.21
N SER A 549 -16.86 -2.19 -5.26
CA SER A 549 -15.41 -2.10 -5.13
C SER A 549 -14.76 -3.05 -6.12
N LYS A 550 -14.11 -2.50 -7.13
CA LYS A 550 -13.36 -3.23 -8.13
C LYS A 550 -12.10 -2.47 -8.51
N THR A 551 -10.97 -3.16 -8.43
CA THR A 551 -9.72 -2.67 -8.99
C THR A 551 -9.55 -3.23 -10.40
N VAL A 552 -9.48 -2.39 -11.40
CA VAL A 552 -9.12 -2.79 -12.76
C VAL A 552 -7.61 -2.94 -12.83
N ASN A 553 -7.14 -4.17 -12.99
CA ASN A 553 -5.71 -4.43 -13.16
C ASN A 553 -5.31 -4.14 -14.59
N VAL A 554 -4.23 -3.37 -14.77
CA VAL A 554 -3.65 -3.08 -16.09
C VAL A 554 -2.17 -3.48 -16.09
N PRO A 555 -1.63 -4.01 -17.19
CA PRO A 555 -0.21 -4.33 -17.32
C PRO A 555 0.70 -3.11 -17.09
N GLU A 556 1.97 -3.34 -16.75
CA GLU A 556 2.94 -2.25 -16.55
C GLU A 556 3.14 -1.44 -17.84
N ASP A 557 3.10 -2.08 -18.99
CA ASP A 557 3.25 -1.52 -20.33
C ASP A 557 1.91 -1.10 -20.98
N TYR A 558 0.82 -1.04 -20.22
CA TYR A 558 -0.50 -0.67 -20.75
C TYR A 558 -0.47 0.73 -21.37
N PRO A 559 -0.91 0.93 -22.63
CA PRO A 559 -0.82 2.21 -23.30
C PRO A 559 -1.59 3.31 -22.57
N TYR A 560 -0.98 4.47 -22.43
CA TYR A 560 -1.59 5.60 -21.70
C TYR A 560 -2.90 6.09 -22.32
N GLU A 561 -3.02 6.09 -23.64
CA GLU A 561 -4.26 6.51 -24.33
C GLU A 561 -5.39 5.52 -24.05
N ASP A 562 -5.14 4.22 -24.10
CA ASP A 562 -6.13 3.19 -23.76
C ASP A 562 -6.55 3.29 -22.28
N PHE A 563 -5.63 3.69 -21.41
CA PHE A 563 -5.91 3.94 -20.00
C PHE A 563 -6.90 5.11 -19.81
N LYS A 564 -6.73 6.20 -20.53
CA LYS A 564 -7.67 7.34 -20.50
C LYS A 564 -9.04 6.96 -21.04
N ASP A 565 -9.07 6.20 -22.12
CA ASP A 565 -10.30 5.74 -22.74
C ASP A 565 -11.12 4.83 -21.81
N LEU A 566 -10.47 4.02 -20.98
CA LEU A 566 -11.11 3.18 -19.97
C LEU A 566 -11.97 4.00 -18.99
N TYR A 567 -11.45 5.13 -18.49
CA TYR A 567 -12.18 6.00 -17.58
C TYR A 567 -13.33 6.75 -18.26
N MET A 568 -13.13 7.21 -19.49
CA MET A 568 -14.19 7.83 -20.28
C MET A 568 -15.32 6.83 -20.60
N GLU A 569 -14.98 5.58 -20.90
CA GLU A 569 -15.97 4.53 -21.16
C GLU A 569 -16.74 4.13 -19.89
N ALA A 570 -16.08 4.09 -18.73
CA ALA A 570 -16.74 3.87 -17.46
C ALA A 570 -17.82 4.92 -17.17
N TRP A 571 -17.52 6.20 -17.44
CA TRP A 571 -18.51 7.27 -17.33
C TRP A 571 -19.68 7.11 -18.33
N ARG A 572 -19.39 6.80 -19.60
CA ARG A 572 -20.42 6.59 -20.64
C ARG A 572 -21.37 5.45 -20.32
N ARG A 573 -20.86 4.42 -19.64
CA ARG A 573 -21.66 3.25 -19.18
C ARG A 573 -22.37 3.48 -17.85
N GLY A 574 -22.30 4.68 -17.28
CA GLY A 574 -23.02 5.03 -16.06
C GLY A 574 -22.46 4.39 -14.79
N LEU A 575 -21.18 4.01 -14.76
CA LEU A 575 -20.54 3.55 -13.54
C LEU A 575 -20.46 4.65 -12.49
N LYS A 576 -20.49 4.29 -11.21
CA LYS A 576 -20.43 5.23 -10.08
C LYS A 576 -19.00 5.62 -9.69
N GLY A 577 -18.04 4.87 -10.12
CA GLY A 577 -16.61 5.10 -9.88
C GLY A 577 -15.76 4.04 -10.56
N ILE A 578 -14.46 4.31 -10.65
CA ILE A 578 -13.48 3.36 -11.17
C ILE A 578 -12.14 3.62 -10.48
N THR A 579 -11.45 2.55 -10.16
CA THR A 579 -10.09 2.56 -9.63
C THR A 579 -9.27 1.56 -10.43
N THR A 580 -8.07 1.94 -10.82
CA THR A 580 -7.15 1.06 -11.54
C THR A 580 -5.92 0.77 -10.69
N TYR A 581 -5.33 -0.39 -10.93
CA TYR A 581 -4.03 -0.74 -10.40
C TYR A 581 -3.11 -1.11 -11.57
N ARG A 582 -2.02 -0.37 -11.69
CA ARG A 582 -0.94 -0.62 -12.62
C ARG A 582 0.33 -0.89 -11.81
N PRO A 583 0.99 -2.04 -11.98
CA PRO A 583 2.31 -2.25 -11.38
C PRO A 583 3.23 -1.12 -11.83
N ASN A 584 3.85 -0.44 -10.89
CA ASN A 584 4.79 0.64 -11.18
C ASN A 584 5.84 0.75 -10.07
N ASN A 585 6.91 1.47 -10.35
CA ASN A 585 8.02 1.67 -9.41
C ASN A 585 7.64 2.47 -8.15
N ILE A 586 6.44 3.05 -8.09
CA ILE A 586 5.93 3.83 -6.96
C ILE A 586 5.13 2.96 -6.00
N LEU A 587 4.27 2.08 -6.50
CA LEU A 587 3.33 1.29 -5.71
C LEU A 587 3.73 -0.19 -5.52
N GLY A 588 4.44 -0.77 -6.49
CA GLY A 588 4.79 -2.17 -6.51
C GLY A 588 3.65 -3.15 -6.80
N ALA A 589 3.97 -4.42 -7.02
CA ALA A 589 2.98 -5.47 -7.18
C ALA A 589 2.37 -5.87 -5.83
N VAL A 590 1.04 -5.87 -5.75
CA VAL A 590 0.30 -6.20 -4.51
C VAL A 590 0.30 -7.71 -4.26
N LEU A 591 0.40 -8.52 -5.32
CA LEU A 591 0.46 -9.98 -5.27
C LEU A 591 1.45 -10.50 -6.33
N SER A 592 2.13 -11.61 -6.10
CA SER A 592 3.05 -12.22 -7.06
C SER A 592 2.72 -13.70 -7.26
N VAL A 593 2.77 -14.12 -8.51
CA VAL A 593 2.61 -15.52 -8.92
C VAL A 593 3.99 -16.09 -9.19
N PRO A 594 4.31 -17.34 -8.79
CA PRO A 594 5.50 -18.02 -9.27
C PRO A 594 5.41 -18.18 -10.79
N ALA A 595 6.45 -17.80 -11.51
CA ALA A 595 6.49 -17.96 -12.97
C ALA A 595 6.36 -19.44 -13.34
N SER A 596 5.24 -19.82 -13.97
CA SER A 596 5.15 -21.08 -14.70
C SER A 596 5.97 -20.95 -15.99
N ALA A 597 6.85 -21.91 -16.21
CA ALA A 597 7.60 -21.98 -17.45
C ALA A 597 6.60 -22.26 -18.59
N GLU A 598 6.42 -21.29 -19.49
CA GLU A 598 6.30 -21.44 -20.94
C GLU A 598 5.69 -20.16 -21.55
N GLY A 599 6.39 -19.62 -22.55
CA GLY A 599 5.88 -18.57 -23.44
C GLY A 599 6.21 -17.13 -23.08
N GLY A 600 7.49 -16.77 -23.01
CA GLY A 600 7.92 -15.37 -22.87
C GLY A 600 8.11 -14.66 -24.20
N PRO A 601 7.94 -13.33 -24.28
CA PRO A 601 8.28 -12.53 -25.45
C PRO A 601 9.79 -12.54 -25.69
N SER A 602 10.17 -12.42 -26.96
CA SER A 602 11.54 -12.45 -27.46
C SER A 602 12.48 -11.50 -26.71
N THR A 603 13.53 -12.05 -26.11
CA THR A 603 14.64 -11.32 -25.49
C THR A 603 15.38 -10.43 -26.49
N PRO A 604 15.76 -9.20 -26.12
CA PRO A 604 16.69 -8.40 -26.90
C PRO A 604 18.07 -9.09 -26.94
N GLU A 605 18.72 -9.08 -28.09
CA GLU A 605 20.09 -9.60 -28.23
C GLU A 605 21.06 -8.92 -27.25
N PRO A 606 21.99 -9.66 -26.64
CA PRO A 606 22.98 -9.08 -25.74
C PRO A 606 23.88 -8.10 -26.45
N ILE A 607 24.09 -6.93 -25.85
CA ILE A 607 25.00 -5.92 -26.32
C ILE A 607 26.44 -6.49 -26.30
N LYS A 608 27.02 -6.70 -27.45
CA LYS A 608 28.44 -7.11 -27.57
C LYS A 608 29.34 -5.93 -27.25
N LEU A 609 30.03 -6.00 -26.12
CA LEU A 609 31.09 -5.06 -25.77
C LEU A 609 32.31 -5.25 -26.71
N SER A 610 32.98 -4.15 -27.09
CA SER A 610 34.16 -4.22 -27.93
C SER A 610 35.33 -4.93 -27.24
N GLU A 611 36.21 -5.59 -27.95
CA GLU A 611 37.35 -6.32 -27.37
C GLU A 611 38.32 -5.45 -26.54
N GLN A 612 38.21 -4.11 -26.66
CA GLN A 612 39.02 -3.16 -25.91
C GLN A 612 38.48 -2.92 -24.48
N ASP A 613 37.24 -3.32 -24.16
CA ASP A 613 36.59 -3.08 -22.88
C ASP A 613 36.41 -4.35 -22.05
N LYS A 614 37.47 -5.11 -21.87
CA LYS A 614 37.52 -6.32 -21.02
C LYS A 614 37.28 -6.09 -19.52
N ARG A 615 36.78 -4.91 -19.13
CA ARG A 615 36.63 -4.51 -17.71
C ARG A 615 35.31 -4.96 -17.08
N MET A 616 34.32 -5.44 -17.86
CA MET A 616 33.03 -5.88 -17.36
C MET A 616 32.45 -7.04 -18.18
N VAL A 617 32.23 -8.18 -17.50
CA VAL A 617 31.32 -9.21 -17.96
C VAL A 617 30.05 -9.07 -17.12
N LEU A 618 29.07 -8.31 -17.64
CA LEU A 618 27.81 -8.00 -16.96
C LEU A 618 27.01 -9.25 -16.57
N THR A 619 27.12 -10.30 -17.36
CA THR A 619 26.44 -11.59 -17.14
C THR A 619 26.88 -12.35 -15.90
N GLU A 620 28.13 -12.21 -15.46
CA GLU A 620 28.61 -12.90 -14.25
C GLU A 620 28.25 -12.15 -12.95
N VAL A 621 28.11 -10.83 -13.03
CA VAL A 621 27.87 -9.96 -11.88
C VAL A 621 26.44 -10.09 -11.34
N MET A 622 25.49 -10.51 -12.16
CA MET A 622 24.05 -10.46 -11.84
C MET A 622 23.46 -11.73 -11.26
N LYS A 623 24.27 -12.78 -11.07
CA LYS A 623 23.79 -14.06 -10.46
C LYS A 623 23.38 -13.94 -8.99
N SER A 624 23.81 -12.89 -8.29
CA SER A 624 23.41 -12.60 -6.90
C SER A 624 23.46 -11.09 -6.66
N PRO A 625 22.31 -10.40 -6.55
CA PRO A 625 22.29 -8.97 -6.23
C PRO A 625 23.06 -8.68 -4.94
N PRO A 626 23.93 -7.65 -4.88
CA PRO A 626 24.72 -7.31 -3.69
C PRO A 626 23.89 -7.17 -2.42
N LEU A 627 22.68 -6.63 -2.49
CA LEU A 627 21.80 -6.48 -1.34
C LEU A 627 21.20 -7.82 -0.85
N ALA A 628 21.06 -8.82 -1.71
CA ALA A 628 20.64 -10.16 -1.31
C ALA A 628 21.73 -10.88 -0.48
N SER A 629 22.96 -10.38 -0.51
CA SER A 629 24.07 -10.92 0.29
C SER A 629 24.03 -10.52 1.77
N LEU A 630 23.15 -9.62 2.18
CA LEU A 630 23.06 -9.21 3.57
C LEU A 630 22.56 -10.37 4.44
N ARG A 631 23.43 -10.90 5.30
CA ARG A 631 23.12 -11.95 6.27
C ARG A 631 22.04 -11.49 7.25
N TRP A 632 22.08 -10.22 7.63
CA TRP A 632 21.04 -9.55 8.40
C TRP A 632 20.54 -8.34 7.64
N PRO A 633 19.43 -8.48 6.88
CA PRO A 633 18.86 -7.38 6.10
C PRO A 633 18.44 -6.17 6.94
N SER A 634 17.98 -6.43 8.17
CA SER A 634 17.75 -5.43 9.20
C SER A 634 18.75 -5.61 10.36
N ARG A 635 18.87 -4.57 11.19
CA ARG A 635 19.66 -4.66 12.42
C ARG A 635 19.09 -5.75 13.33
N PRO A 636 19.83 -6.81 13.70
CA PRO A 636 19.34 -7.79 14.63
C PRO A 636 19.08 -7.17 15.99
N GLY A 637 17.96 -7.53 16.63
CA GLY A 637 17.70 -7.18 18.02
C GLY A 637 18.66 -7.91 18.93
N LEU A 638 19.35 -7.17 19.80
CA LEU A 638 20.19 -7.79 20.84
C LEU A 638 19.30 -8.17 22.02
N PRO A 639 19.39 -9.42 22.52
CA PRO A 639 18.74 -9.79 23.76
C PRO A 639 19.25 -8.94 24.92
N ALA A 640 18.42 -8.71 25.94
CA ALA A 640 18.82 -8.00 27.14
C ALA A 640 20.02 -8.70 27.79
N GLY A 641 21.08 -7.95 28.08
CA GLY A 641 22.33 -8.51 28.63
C GLY A 641 23.27 -9.14 27.60
N ALA A 642 23.03 -8.99 26.29
CA ALA A 642 23.98 -9.38 25.27
C ALA A 642 25.29 -8.59 25.43
N ALA A 643 26.43 -9.29 25.47
CA ALA A 643 27.73 -8.65 25.57
C ALA A 643 28.32 -8.42 24.17
N GLY A 644 28.74 -7.21 23.90
CA GLY A 644 29.65 -6.91 22.81
C GLY A 644 31.06 -6.79 23.33
N TRP A 645 32.06 -6.88 22.44
CA TRP A 645 33.43 -6.55 22.78
C TRP A 645 33.59 -5.02 22.78
N VAL A 646 34.32 -4.51 23.81
CA VAL A 646 34.60 -3.07 23.95
C VAL A 646 36.13 -2.91 24.01
N SER A 647 36.70 -2.01 23.24
CA SER A 647 38.13 -1.67 23.32
C SER A 647 38.44 -0.84 24.59
N GLU A 648 39.74 -0.74 24.93
CA GLU A 648 40.22 0.35 25.80
C GLU A 648 39.93 1.71 25.16
N THR A 649 39.96 2.76 25.99
CA THR A 649 39.86 4.14 25.49
C THR A 649 41.14 4.48 24.72
N ILE A 650 40.94 4.97 23.49
CA ILE A 650 42.00 5.36 22.57
C ILE A 650 42.13 6.87 22.59
N HIS A 651 43.28 7.32 22.93
CA HIS A 651 43.65 8.77 22.96
C HIS A 651 44.28 9.15 21.63
N THR A 652 43.73 10.16 20.98
CA THR A 652 44.21 10.68 19.71
C THR A 652 44.41 12.19 19.79
N PRO A 653 45.14 12.79 18.86
CA PRO A 653 45.30 14.26 18.80
C PRO A 653 43.98 15.03 18.64
N GLN A 654 42.94 14.37 18.13
CA GLN A 654 41.62 14.94 17.85
C GLN A 654 40.54 14.63 18.90
N GLY A 655 40.90 13.89 19.96
CA GLY A 655 39.97 13.45 21.00
C GLY A 655 40.14 12.00 21.41
N GLU A 656 39.24 11.51 22.22
CA GLU A 656 39.30 10.15 22.73
C GLU A 656 38.05 9.36 22.40
N PHE A 657 38.21 8.06 22.11
CA PHE A 657 37.11 7.17 21.78
C PHE A 657 37.38 5.72 22.19
N ALA A 658 36.32 4.93 22.33
CA ALA A 658 36.37 3.49 22.42
C ALA A 658 35.54 2.88 21.30
N VAL A 659 35.91 1.70 20.88
CA VAL A 659 35.19 0.93 19.83
C VAL A 659 34.40 -0.17 20.49
N VAL A 660 33.11 -0.25 20.17
CA VAL A 660 32.23 -1.36 20.56
C VAL A 660 31.88 -2.18 19.33
N VAL A 661 32.12 -3.47 19.38
CA VAL A 661 31.76 -4.40 18.32
C VAL A 661 30.73 -5.40 18.86
N ALA A 662 29.52 -5.35 18.29
CA ALA A 662 28.48 -6.33 18.61
C ALA A 662 28.62 -7.57 17.70
N ASP A 663 28.51 -8.73 18.31
CA ASP A 663 28.55 -10.02 17.62
C ASP A 663 27.32 -10.89 17.98
N GLN A 664 26.92 -11.72 17.06
CA GLN A 664 25.87 -12.72 17.22
C GLN A 664 26.32 -14.04 16.60
N ALA A 665 26.26 -15.11 17.37
CA ALA A 665 26.79 -16.43 16.96
C ALA A 665 28.23 -16.34 16.42
N ASP A 666 29.11 -15.67 17.16
CA ASP A 666 30.53 -15.45 16.84
C ASP A 666 30.80 -14.70 15.52
N VAL A 667 29.82 -14.00 14.99
CA VAL A 667 29.99 -13.16 13.81
C VAL A 667 29.66 -11.70 14.15
N PRO A 668 30.66 -10.79 14.08
CA PRO A 668 30.42 -9.37 14.26
C PRO A 668 29.50 -8.81 13.16
N PHE A 669 28.55 -7.95 13.55
CA PHE A 669 27.57 -7.37 12.62
C PHE A 669 27.40 -5.86 12.75
N GLU A 670 27.90 -5.24 13.81
CA GLU A 670 27.78 -3.81 14.05
C GLU A 670 28.95 -3.28 14.86
N VAL A 671 29.34 -2.05 14.57
CA VAL A 671 30.40 -1.33 15.28
C VAL A 671 29.93 0.07 15.64
N TRP A 672 30.28 0.52 16.85
CA TRP A 672 30.05 1.88 17.35
C TRP A 672 31.34 2.50 17.86
N VAL A 673 31.38 3.83 17.76
CA VAL A 673 32.40 4.69 18.36
C VAL A 673 31.77 5.39 19.55
N LEU A 674 32.33 5.22 20.73
CA LEU A 674 31.87 5.83 21.97
C LEU A 674 32.98 6.73 22.54
N GLY A 675 32.61 7.82 23.18
CA GLY A 675 33.58 8.71 23.85
C GLY A 675 32.97 10.04 24.20
N GLY A 676 33.60 10.77 25.11
CA GLY A 676 33.15 12.10 25.46
C GLY A 676 33.36 13.13 24.33
N GLN A 677 34.44 12.98 23.57
CA GLN A 677 34.76 13.78 22.39
C GLN A 677 35.45 12.94 21.33
N PRO A 678 34.69 12.05 20.62
CA PRO A 678 35.29 11.25 19.56
C PRO A 678 35.65 12.15 18.36
N PRO A 679 36.68 11.77 17.57
CA PRO A 679 37.00 12.46 16.32
C PRO A 679 35.80 12.61 15.42
N ARG A 680 35.49 13.82 14.95
CA ARG A 680 34.31 14.13 14.13
C ARG A 680 34.29 13.29 12.86
N GLY A 681 33.13 12.70 12.52
CA GLY A 681 32.94 11.86 11.35
C GLY A 681 33.39 10.41 11.51
N LEU A 682 34.00 10.00 12.63
CA LEU A 682 34.46 8.63 12.84
C LEU A 682 33.32 7.66 13.04
N ASP A 683 32.25 8.07 13.68
CA ASP A 683 31.03 7.26 13.85
C ASP A 683 30.21 7.16 12.58
N ALA A 684 30.30 8.10 11.63
CA ALA A 684 29.74 7.94 10.28
C ALA A 684 30.43 6.81 9.52
N ILE A 685 31.76 6.64 9.69
CA ILE A 685 32.51 5.50 9.17
C ILE A 685 31.99 4.21 9.83
N ALA A 686 31.85 4.19 11.15
CA ALA A 686 31.37 3.03 11.89
C ALA A 686 29.95 2.62 11.42
N LYS A 687 29.05 3.58 11.24
CA LYS A 687 27.67 3.37 10.74
C LYS A 687 27.67 2.77 9.32
N THR A 688 28.54 3.25 8.45
CA THR A 688 28.68 2.75 7.09
C THR A 688 29.27 1.34 7.08
N LEU A 689 30.34 1.14 7.87
CA LEU A 689 31.02 -0.15 8.02
C LEU A 689 30.12 -1.23 8.63
N SER A 690 29.25 -0.87 9.58
CA SER A 690 28.26 -1.78 10.16
C SER A 690 27.35 -2.42 9.11
N THR A 691 27.07 -1.72 8.02
CA THR A 691 26.31 -2.28 6.91
C THR A 691 27.14 -3.29 6.12
N ASP A 692 28.42 -3.02 5.90
CA ASP A 692 29.34 -3.97 5.25
C ASP A 692 29.56 -5.24 6.09
N MET A 693 29.61 -5.09 7.42
CA MET A 693 29.71 -6.21 8.38
C MET A 693 28.50 -7.16 8.32
N ARG A 694 27.35 -6.66 7.87
CA ARG A 694 26.13 -7.47 7.68
C ARG A 694 26.09 -8.20 6.34
N ALA A 695 26.94 -7.84 5.39
CA ALA A 695 27.04 -8.56 4.13
C ALA A 695 27.70 -9.93 4.33
N ASN A 696 27.18 -10.96 3.67
CA ASN A 696 27.79 -12.28 3.65
C ASN A 696 28.90 -12.34 2.58
N ASP A 697 29.86 -11.41 2.69
CA ASP A 697 31.00 -11.24 1.78
C ASP A 697 32.25 -10.85 2.58
N ARG A 698 32.99 -11.84 3.01
CA ARG A 698 34.23 -11.65 3.78
C ARG A 698 35.32 -10.96 2.96
N GLY A 699 35.38 -11.22 1.66
CA GLY A 699 36.31 -10.55 0.74
C GLY A 699 36.06 -9.06 0.65
N TRP A 700 34.78 -8.65 0.55
CA TRP A 700 34.36 -7.25 0.56
C TRP A 700 34.74 -6.54 1.86
N LEU A 701 34.44 -7.13 3.01
CA LEU A 701 34.74 -6.53 4.31
C LEU A 701 36.27 -6.40 4.49
N ARG A 702 37.05 -7.43 4.13
CA ARG A 702 38.50 -7.41 4.20
C ARG A 702 39.08 -6.28 3.34
N LYS A 703 38.55 -6.09 2.14
CA LYS A 703 38.93 -4.96 1.25
C LYS A 703 38.62 -3.60 1.90
N LYS A 704 37.46 -3.43 2.51
CA LYS A 704 37.07 -2.18 3.22
C LYS A 704 38.00 -1.90 4.40
N LEU A 705 38.25 -2.87 5.26
CA LEU A 705 39.14 -2.73 6.41
C LEU A 705 40.59 -2.41 5.96
N SER A 706 41.12 -3.09 4.94
CA SER A 706 42.44 -2.82 4.38
C SER A 706 42.58 -1.38 3.83
N VAL A 707 41.56 -0.83 3.22
CA VAL A 707 41.55 0.57 2.73
C VAL A 707 41.55 1.55 3.87
N LEU A 708 40.70 1.33 4.91
CA LEU A 708 40.64 2.19 6.09
C LEU A 708 41.91 2.12 6.93
N ALA A 709 42.51 0.95 7.08
CA ALA A 709 43.76 0.76 7.85
C ALA A 709 44.95 1.57 7.32
N ARG A 710 44.87 2.03 6.05
CA ARG A 710 45.85 2.89 5.37
C ARG A 710 45.40 4.33 5.25
N ALA A 711 44.29 4.73 5.90
CA ALA A 711 43.83 6.11 5.86
C ALA A 711 44.80 7.01 6.62
N TYR A 712 45.31 8.06 5.96
CA TYR A 712 46.21 9.04 6.56
C TYR A 712 45.43 10.01 7.48
N GLY A 713 46.15 10.59 8.43
CA GLY A 713 45.67 11.57 9.36
C GLY A 713 46.75 11.90 10.39
N ASP A 714 46.37 12.37 11.56
CA ASP A 714 47.28 12.59 12.67
C ASP A 714 47.62 11.24 13.32
N GLY A 715 48.84 10.77 13.09
CA GLY A 715 49.34 9.49 13.59
C GLY A 715 49.57 9.53 15.12
N PHE A 716 49.28 8.39 15.76
CA PHE A 716 49.50 8.21 17.19
C PHE A 716 49.83 6.78 17.54
N ASN A 717 50.21 6.51 18.77
CA ASN A 717 50.48 5.15 19.28
C ASN A 717 49.25 4.63 20.01
N MET A 718 48.86 3.42 19.74
CA MET A 718 47.82 2.67 20.48
C MET A 718 48.29 1.25 20.81
N ARG A 719 47.67 0.65 21.82
CA ARG A 719 47.89 -0.77 22.12
C ARG A 719 46.86 -1.63 21.36
N MET A 720 47.34 -2.72 20.79
CA MET A 720 46.44 -3.73 20.20
C MET A 720 45.99 -4.74 21.27
N PRO A 721 44.73 -5.14 21.30
CA PRO A 721 44.27 -6.18 22.24
C PRO A 721 44.98 -7.52 21.99
N PRO A 722 45.08 -8.44 23.01
CA PRO A 722 44.62 -8.26 24.38
C PRO A 722 45.57 -7.46 25.26
N ASP A 723 46.87 -7.49 25.09
CA ASP A 723 47.85 -6.74 25.90
C ASP A 723 49.12 -6.49 25.08
N GLY A 724 48.95 -6.16 23.80
CA GLY A 724 50.04 -5.97 22.86
C GLY A 724 50.90 -4.74 23.07
N ASP A 725 52.09 -4.76 22.46
CA ASP A 725 52.96 -3.61 22.40
C ASP A 725 52.31 -2.40 21.71
N PRO A 726 52.73 -1.18 22.04
CA PRO A 726 52.26 0.01 21.36
C PRO A 726 52.57 -0.06 19.86
N VAL A 727 51.55 0.14 19.04
CA VAL A 727 51.65 0.16 17.56
C VAL A 727 51.34 1.56 17.09
N GLN A 728 52.16 2.10 16.21
CA GLN A 728 51.87 3.35 15.52
C GLN A 728 50.78 3.14 14.48
N VAL A 729 49.71 3.98 14.57
CA VAL A 729 48.63 4.03 13.60
C VAL A 729 48.59 5.37 12.90
N PRO A 730 48.30 5.43 11.59
CA PRO A 730 48.35 6.65 10.81
C PRO A 730 47.17 7.62 11.04
N SER A 731 46.07 7.12 11.65
CA SER A 731 44.89 7.94 11.94
C SER A 731 43.88 7.24 12.86
N ALA A 732 42.92 7.96 13.42
CA ALA A 732 41.80 7.41 14.17
C ALA A 732 40.94 6.42 13.31
N THR A 733 40.79 6.71 12.00
CA THR A 733 40.14 5.81 11.03
C THR A 733 40.89 4.48 10.91
N ALA A 734 42.22 4.52 10.85
CA ALA A 734 43.01 3.31 10.79
C ALA A 734 42.97 2.51 12.10
N ALA A 735 42.92 3.17 13.23
CA ALA A 735 42.73 2.55 14.54
C ALA A 735 41.41 1.79 14.61
N LEU A 736 40.31 2.42 14.23
CA LEU A 736 38.98 1.79 14.14
C LEU A 736 39.02 0.52 13.27
N ALA A 737 39.60 0.62 12.07
CA ALA A 737 39.68 -0.50 11.15
C ALA A 737 40.49 -1.69 11.72
N ARG A 738 41.65 -1.42 12.34
CA ARG A 738 42.47 -2.46 12.93
C ARG A 738 41.84 -3.18 14.12
N LEU A 739 41.07 -2.45 14.94
CA LEU A 739 40.33 -3.02 16.06
C LEU A 739 39.18 -3.91 15.60
N VAL A 740 38.45 -3.47 14.58
CA VAL A 740 37.38 -4.29 13.98
C VAL A 740 37.98 -5.55 13.33
N GLU A 741 39.07 -5.42 12.58
CA GLU A 741 39.78 -6.54 11.98
C GLU A 741 40.30 -7.51 13.04
N TRP A 742 40.89 -7.01 14.12
CA TRP A 742 41.34 -7.84 15.24
C TRP A 742 40.17 -8.64 15.84
N ARG A 743 39.04 -8.03 16.10
CA ARG A 743 37.86 -8.73 16.66
C ARG A 743 37.38 -9.85 15.74
N TYR A 744 37.31 -9.58 14.44
CA TYR A 744 36.93 -10.59 13.46
C TYR A 744 37.91 -11.77 13.43
N ASN A 745 39.20 -11.52 13.50
CA ASN A 745 40.23 -12.54 13.53
C ASN A 745 40.20 -13.33 14.85
N ALA A 746 39.98 -12.68 15.98
CA ALA A 746 39.82 -13.34 17.26
C ALA A 746 38.66 -14.34 17.33
N LEU A 747 37.60 -14.10 16.50
CA LEU A 747 36.45 -14.99 16.35
C LEU A 747 36.56 -15.95 15.15
N GLY A 748 37.66 -15.94 14.40
CA GLY A 748 37.83 -16.74 13.18
C GLY A 748 36.81 -16.35 12.07
N ALA A 749 36.13 -15.19 12.22
CA ALA A 749 35.04 -14.79 11.35
C ALA A 749 35.49 -14.19 10.00
N LEU A 750 36.78 -13.84 9.88
CA LEU A 750 37.39 -13.29 8.67
C LEU A 750 38.27 -14.27 7.89
N GLU A 751 38.43 -15.51 8.37
CA GLU A 751 39.21 -16.53 7.68
C GLU A 751 38.60 -16.85 6.30
N ALA A 752 39.45 -16.88 5.27
CA ALA A 752 39.00 -17.21 3.92
C ALA A 752 38.74 -18.72 3.80
N ARG A 753 37.59 -19.07 3.27
CA ARG A 753 37.24 -20.43 2.90
C ARG A 753 37.15 -20.54 1.38
N PRO A 754 37.54 -21.67 0.76
CA PRO A 754 37.55 -21.81 -0.70
C PRO A 754 36.21 -21.53 -1.37
N ASP A 755 35.10 -21.79 -0.67
CA ASP A 755 33.74 -21.66 -1.19
C ASP A 755 32.99 -20.43 -0.65
N ASP A 756 33.70 -19.42 -0.10
CA ASP A 756 33.07 -18.23 0.41
C ASP A 756 32.41 -17.42 -0.72
N PRO A 757 31.13 -17.07 -0.60
CA PRO A 757 30.47 -16.20 -1.57
C PRO A 757 31.06 -14.79 -1.50
N SER A 758 31.29 -14.16 -2.66
CA SER A 758 31.78 -12.79 -2.77
C SER A 758 30.89 -11.92 -3.66
N PRO A 759 29.59 -11.86 -3.40
CA PRO A 759 28.62 -11.21 -4.29
C PRO A 759 28.82 -9.70 -4.42
N VAL A 760 29.27 -9.01 -3.37
CA VAL A 760 29.53 -7.56 -3.41
C VAL A 760 30.87 -7.28 -4.08
N LEU A 761 31.89 -8.06 -3.72
CA LEU A 761 33.22 -7.91 -4.31
C LEU A 761 33.20 -8.18 -5.82
N ASN A 762 32.46 -9.19 -6.24
CA ASN A 762 32.31 -9.56 -7.65
C ASN A 762 31.45 -8.55 -8.44
N ALA A 763 30.63 -7.77 -7.75
CA ALA A 763 29.80 -6.72 -8.34
C ALA A 763 30.53 -5.39 -8.59
N LEU A 764 31.84 -5.33 -8.37
CA LEU A 764 32.64 -4.14 -8.67
C LEU A 764 32.92 -4.02 -10.17
N PHE A 765 32.43 -2.97 -10.82
CA PHE A 765 32.77 -2.67 -12.21
C PHE A 765 34.24 -2.18 -12.35
N ALA A 766 34.87 -1.75 -11.27
CA ALA A 766 36.29 -1.41 -11.21
C ALA A 766 36.89 -1.84 -9.85
N PRO A 767 37.71 -2.92 -9.77
CA PRO A 767 38.32 -3.40 -8.52
C PRO A 767 39.24 -2.38 -7.87
N HIS A 768 39.86 -1.53 -8.69
CA HIS A 768 40.66 -0.38 -8.25
C HIS A 768 40.05 0.92 -8.74
N GLU A 769 40.38 2.04 -8.09
CA GLU A 769 40.00 3.34 -8.60
C GLU A 769 40.63 3.57 -9.96
N PRO A 770 39.81 3.87 -11.00
CA PRO A 770 40.35 4.20 -12.33
C PRO A 770 41.33 5.36 -12.24
N LYS A 771 42.50 5.20 -12.83
CA LYS A 771 43.53 6.27 -12.87
C LYS A 771 43.07 7.41 -13.76
N THR A 772 43.19 8.62 -13.28
CA THR A 772 43.07 9.81 -14.11
C THR A 772 44.26 9.91 -15.03
N GLY A 773 44.01 9.92 -16.33
CA GLY A 773 45.07 10.13 -17.34
C GLY A 773 45.55 11.61 -17.41
N THR A 774 46.50 11.86 -18.28
CA THR A 774 47.00 13.25 -18.55
C THR A 774 45.92 14.15 -19.13
N ASP A 775 44.91 13.57 -19.77
CA ASP A 775 43.78 14.31 -20.37
C ASP A 775 42.69 14.64 -19.35
N GLY A 776 42.89 14.29 -18.06
CA GLY A 776 41.94 14.52 -16.99
C GLY A 776 40.83 13.48 -16.89
N THR A 777 39.80 13.77 -16.13
CA THR A 777 38.56 12.99 -16.03
C THR A 777 37.39 13.93 -15.75
N LEU A 778 36.18 13.50 -16.07
CA LEU A 778 34.97 14.25 -15.74
C LEU A 778 34.79 14.27 -14.21
N ALA A 779 34.48 15.43 -13.68
CA ALA A 779 34.12 15.59 -12.27
C ALA A 779 32.96 16.58 -12.11
N TRP A 780 32.04 16.22 -11.22
CA TRP A 780 31.06 17.16 -10.71
C TRP A 780 31.57 17.72 -9.37
N VAL A 781 31.44 19.04 -9.20
CA VAL A 781 32.03 19.79 -8.09
C VAL A 781 30.95 20.59 -7.38
N ALA A 782 30.97 20.60 -6.05
CA ALA A 782 30.07 21.40 -5.21
C ALA A 782 30.80 21.93 -3.99
N ASP A 783 30.55 23.22 -3.64
CA ASP A 783 31.04 23.82 -2.41
C ASP A 783 30.18 23.37 -1.22
N VAL A 784 30.85 23.03 -0.12
CA VAL A 784 30.22 22.67 1.16
C VAL A 784 30.74 23.59 2.24
N ARG A 785 29.84 24.36 2.85
CA ARG A 785 30.16 25.25 3.96
C ARG A 785 29.19 25.02 5.10
N ASN A 786 29.73 24.64 6.24
CA ASN A 786 28.98 24.51 7.49
C ASN A 786 29.50 25.57 8.53
N PRO A 787 28.81 26.69 8.70
CA PRO A 787 29.25 27.73 9.62
C PRO A 787 29.20 27.31 11.09
N SER A 788 28.42 26.29 11.45
CA SER A 788 28.31 25.80 12.83
C SER A 788 29.56 25.05 13.30
N THR A 789 30.28 24.44 12.35
CA THR A 789 31.45 23.62 12.63
C THR A 789 32.76 24.20 12.05
N GLY A 790 32.63 25.22 11.20
CA GLY A 790 33.76 25.81 10.47
C GLY A 790 34.24 25.03 9.26
N ASP A 791 33.49 24.00 8.85
CA ASP A 791 33.86 23.24 7.65
C ASP A 791 33.67 24.09 6.38
N ASP A 792 34.71 24.17 5.53
CA ASP A 792 34.71 24.94 4.28
C ASP A 792 35.58 24.21 3.25
N PHE A 793 34.93 23.44 2.36
CA PHE A 793 35.63 22.56 1.43
C PHE A 793 34.85 22.34 0.15
N VAL A 794 35.52 21.77 -0.83
CA VAL A 794 34.97 21.38 -2.12
C VAL A 794 34.78 19.86 -2.15
N LEU A 795 33.57 19.42 -2.45
CA LEU A 795 33.23 18.05 -2.74
C LEU A 795 33.40 17.79 -4.24
N MET A 796 34.18 16.78 -4.62
CA MET A 796 34.37 16.35 -6.01
C MET A 796 33.93 14.92 -6.23
N LEU A 797 33.03 14.69 -7.18
CA LEU A 797 32.62 13.38 -7.64
C LEU A 797 33.24 13.12 -9.02
N LYS A 798 34.20 12.19 -9.09
CA LYS A 798 34.74 11.74 -10.37
C LYS A 798 33.76 10.82 -11.08
N GLU A 799 33.58 11.00 -12.37
CA GLU A 799 32.64 10.27 -13.20
C GLU A 799 33.36 9.51 -14.34
N LEU A 800 32.90 8.29 -14.56
CA LEU A 800 33.30 7.45 -15.65
C LEU A 800 32.23 7.45 -16.73
N GLN A 801 32.60 7.58 -17.97
CA GLN A 801 31.71 7.34 -19.10
C GLN A 801 31.66 5.84 -19.34
N MET A 802 30.47 5.28 -19.28
CA MET A 802 30.21 3.87 -19.51
C MET A 802 30.13 3.55 -20.99
N PRO A 803 30.28 2.29 -21.41
CA PRO A 803 30.19 1.90 -22.82
C PRO A 803 28.90 2.25 -23.54
N ASP A 804 27.79 2.33 -22.79
CA ASP A 804 26.45 2.73 -23.26
C ASP A 804 26.28 4.25 -23.40
N GLY A 805 27.35 5.03 -23.15
CA GLY A 805 27.36 6.49 -23.19
C GLY A 805 26.84 7.15 -21.89
N SER A 806 26.29 6.39 -20.93
CA SER A 806 25.89 6.92 -19.63
C SER A 806 27.09 7.36 -18.80
N ARG A 807 26.86 8.20 -17.79
CA ARG A 807 27.88 8.63 -16.84
C ARG A 807 27.59 8.02 -15.48
N ARG A 808 28.65 7.62 -14.77
CA ARG A 808 28.53 7.04 -13.43
C ARG A 808 29.60 7.57 -12.49
N PRO A 809 29.23 8.11 -11.30
CA PRO A 809 30.19 8.45 -10.26
C PRO A 809 30.89 7.19 -9.76
N TYR A 810 32.21 7.24 -9.59
CA TYR A 810 33.01 6.11 -9.11
C TYR A 810 33.93 6.44 -7.94
N SER A 811 34.12 7.73 -7.65
CA SER A 811 34.98 8.18 -6.55
C SER A 811 34.55 9.55 -6.06
N VAL A 812 34.67 9.75 -4.74
CA VAL A 812 34.39 11.02 -4.06
C VAL A 812 35.63 11.49 -3.33
N TRP A 813 35.92 12.78 -3.43
CA TRP A 813 37.06 13.46 -2.83
C TRP A 813 36.65 14.77 -2.20
N LEU A 814 37.40 15.17 -1.13
CA LEU A 814 37.23 16.45 -0.48
C LEU A 814 38.53 17.21 -0.56
N THR A 815 38.44 18.55 -0.63
CA THR A 815 39.62 19.42 -0.60
C THR A 815 39.25 20.77 0.07
N GLY A 816 39.97 21.15 1.12
CA GLY A 816 39.67 22.30 1.97
C GLY A 816 39.64 21.93 3.44
N GLU A 817 39.00 22.75 4.26
CA GLU A 817 38.92 22.55 5.72
C GLU A 817 37.77 21.61 6.08
N HIS A 818 38.09 20.36 6.38
CA HIS A 818 37.11 19.33 6.79
C HIS A 818 37.68 18.39 7.85
N PRO A 819 36.83 17.68 8.62
CA PRO A 819 37.30 16.64 9.55
C PRO A 819 38.09 15.55 8.82
N VAL A 820 39.28 15.22 9.27
CA VAL A 820 40.18 14.22 8.61
C VAL A 820 39.53 12.83 8.46
N ALA A 821 38.66 12.45 9.41
CA ALA A 821 37.93 11.19 9.31
C ALA A 821 37.01 11.09 8.07
N LEU A 822 36.55 12.25 7.53
CA LEU A 822 35.72 12.24 6.31
C LEU A 822 36.46 11.71 5.08
N ASP A 823 37.80 11.80 5.03
CA ASP A 823 38.60 11.14 3.98
C ASP A 823 38.41 9.61 4.00
N GLY A 824 38.32 9.04 5.20
CA GLY A 824 38.02 7.62 5.37
C GLY A 824 36.61 7.27 4.89
N LEU A 825 35.61 8.09 5.21
CA LEU A 825 34.24 7.95 4.72
C LEU A 825 34.19 8.03 3.19
N CYS A 826 34.88 9.00 2.60
CA CYS A 826 34.96 9.15 1.15
C CYS A 826 35.61 7.94 0.44
N LYS A 827 36.64 7.32 1.06
CA LYS A 827 37.20 6.08 0.56
C LYS A 827 36.23 4.91 0.59
N LEU A 828 35.42 4.78 1.66
CA LEU A 828 34.36 3.78 1.73
C LEU A 828 33.27 4.00 0.68
N LEU A 829 32.79 5.23 0.57
CA LEU A 829 31.77 5.58 -0.42
C LEU A 829 32.28 5.39 -1.85
N SER A 830 33.55 5.70 -2.12
CA SER A 830 34.17 5.46 -3.43
C SER A 830 34.25 3.98 -3.80
N LEU A 831 34.42 3.09 -2.83
CA LEU A 831 34.28 1.65 -3.05
C LEU A 831 32.82 1.25 -3.32
N ASP A 832 31.88 1.79 -2.54
CA ASP A 832 30.45 1.51 -2.70
C ASP A 832 29.91 2.04 -4.06
N MET A 833 30.40 3.20 -4.54
CA MET A 833 30.06 3.74 -5.87
C MET A 833 30.46 2.84 -7.01
N ARG A 834 31.49 2.00 -6.82
CA ARG A 834 31.97 1.04 -7.81
C ARG A 834 31.21 -0.27 -7.82
N VAL A 835 30.33 -0.52 -6.85
CA VAL A 835 29.37 -1.62 -6.94
C VAL A 835 28.37 -1.30 -8.04
N ILE A 836 28.19 -2.21 -9.00
CA ILE A 836 27.41 -1.94 -10.20
C ILE A 836 25.92 -1.68 -9.88
N ASP A 837 25.37 -2.33 -8.88
CA ASP A 837 23.99 -2.11 -8.42
C ASP A 837 23.88 -0.78 -7.66
N PRO A 838 23.16 0.24 -8.20
CA PRO A 838 23.01 1.53 -7.55
C PRO A 838 22.21 1.48 -6.24
N ALA A 839 21.44 0.43 -6.00
CA ALA A 839 20.74 0.22 -4.75
C ALA A 839 21.70 0.11 -3.56
N TRP A 840 22.92 -0.42 -3.78
CA TRP A 840 23.95 -0.54 -2.75
C TRP A 840 24.41 0.81 -2.22
N ILE A 841 24.84 1.70 -3.09
CA ILE A 841 25.27 3.04 -2.70
C ILE A 841 24.09 3.88 -2.20
N GLY A 842 22.95 3.79 -2.84
CA GLY A 842 21.71 4.48 -2.42
C GLY A 842 21.31 4.13 -0.99
N MET A 843 21.36 2.86 -0.60
CA MET A 843 21.09 2.42 0.78
C MET A 843 22.03 3.08 1.79
N LYS A 844 23.33 3.15 1.49
CA LYS A 844 24.32 3.77 2.38
C LYS A 844 24.12 5.26 2.52
N LEU A 845 23.92 5.96 1.43
CA LEU A 845 23.68 7.41 1.43
C LEU A 845 22.41 7.77 2.23
N ARG A 846 21.30 7.03 2.08
CA ARG A 846 20.09 7.26 2.87
C ARG A 846 20.32 7.12 4.37
N LYS A 847 21.14 6.16 4.80
CA LYS A 847 21.51 6.01 6.22
C LYS A 847 22.30 7.20 6.76
N LEU A 848 23.04 7.89 5.91
CA LEU A 848 23.82 9.07 6.27
C LEU A 848 22.99 10.36 6.28
N LEU A 849 21.85 10.44 5.57
CA LEU A 849 20.96 11.61 5.58
C LEU A 849 20.49 12.02 7.00
N ASN A 850 20.28 11.02 7.87
CA ASN A 850 19.83 11.23 9.25
C ASN A 850 21.00 11.19 10.26
N TYR A 851 22.24 11.32 9.79
CA TYR A 851 23.39 11.36 10.65
C TYR A 851 23.50 12.75 11.29
N ALA A 852 23.40 12.82 12.61
CA ALA A 852 23.48 14.06 13.36
C ALA A 852 24.80 14.17 14.13
N GLU A 853 25.40 15.34 14.13
CA GLU A 853 26.56 15.69 14.94
C GLU A 853 26.17 16.69 16.05
N PRO A 854 26.68 16.56 17.28
CA PRO A 854 26.42 17.56 18.31
C PRO A 854 26.88 18.95 17.83
N ARG A 855 25.96 19.92 17.79
CA ARG A 855 26.20 21.29 17.28
C ARG A 855 26.66 21.34 15.81
N GLY A 856 26.37 20.33 15.02
CA GLY A 856 26.76 20.24 13.61
C GLY A 856 25.63 20.60 12.63
N ASP A 857 24.45 20.90 13.12
CA ASP A 857 23.31 21.29 12.31
C ASP A 857 23.47 22.71 11.71
N PHE A 858 23.05 22.86 10.48
CA PHE A 858 23.17 24.10 9.73
C PHE A 858 22.18 24.23 8.61
N LEU A 859 21.88 25.48 8.24
CA LEU A 859 21.00 25.79 7.12
C LEU A 859 21.80 25.80 5.81
N ALA A 860 21.41 24.97 4.82
CA ALA A 860 22.03 24.96 3.51
C ALA A 860 20.99 24.86 2.38
N ARG A 861 21.39 25.20 1.16
CA ARG A 861 20.52 25.06 -0.02
C ARG A 861 20.21 23.60 -0.29
N VAL A 862 18.95 23.31 -0.59
CA VAL A 862 18.56 22.02 -1.15
C VAL A 862 19.15 21.93 -2.55
N PRO A 863 19.95 20.92 -2.88
CA PRO A 863 20.54 20.80 -4.18
C PRO A 863 19.47 20.85 -5.30
N GLY A 864 19.74 21.61 -6.36
CA GLY A 864 18.79 21.80 -7.45
C GLY A 864 17.62 22.76 -7.18
N SER A 865 17.61 23.46 -6.03
CA SER A 865 16.52 24.36 -5.63
C SER A 865 17.08 25.61 -4.95
N ASP A 866 16.31 26.72 -4.96
CA ASP A 866 16.62 27.91 -4.18
C ASP A 866 16.16 27.83 -2.72
N ARG A 867 15.48 26.76 -2.34
CA ARG A 867 15.01 26.50 -0.98
C ARG A 867 16.18 26.14 -0.07
N GLN A 868 16.09 26.54 1.18
CA GLN A 868 17.04 26.15 2.23
C GLN A 868 16.36 25.20 3.22
N GLU A 869 17.13 24.22 3.68
CA GLU A 869 16.73 23.26 4.71
C GLU A 869 17.79 23.15 5.79
N ASN A 870 17.38 22.73 7.00
CA ASN A 870 18.30 22.44 8.07
C ASN A 870 18.83 21.02 7.96
N TYR A 871 20.15 20.87 7.82
CA TYR A 871 20.83 19.57 7.76
C TYR A 871 21.45 19.26 9.12
N PRO A 872 21.29 18.01 9.62
CA PRO A 872 21.75 17.64 10.96
C PRO A 872 23.27 17.51 11.09
N SER A 873 24.02 17.52 9.99
CA SER A 873 25.48 17.48 9.95
C SER A 873 26.04 17.72 8.56
N THR A 874 27.34 18.02 8.49
CA THR A 874 28.12 18.07 7.23
C THR A 874 28.05 16.74 6.46
N VAL A 875 28.08 15.61 7.16
CA VAL A 875 27.95 14.27 6.55
C VAL A 875 26.59 14.07 5.89
N ALA A 876 25.51 14.50 6.53
CA ALA A 876 24.17 14.41 5.96
C ALA A 876 24.03 15.26 4.68
N TYR A 877 24.64 16.42 4.68
CA TYR A 877 24.66 17.30 3.49
C TYR A 877 25.51 16.73 2.35
N ILE A 878 26.69 16.16 2.64
CA ILE A 878 27.48 15.40 1.65
C ILE A 878 26.62 14.28 1.03
N ALA A 879 25.95 13.50 1.86
CA ALA A 879 25.09 12.42 1.36
C ALA A 879 23.96 12.94 0.45
N ARG A 880 23.35 14.09 0.80
CA ARG A 880 22.33 14.73 -0.03
C ARG A 880 22.87 15.22 -1.37
N LEU A 881 24.05 15.83 -1.39
CA LEU A 881 24.73 16.28 -2.62
C LEU A 881 25.05 15.10 -3.55
N VAL A 882 25.57 14.01 -2.98
CA VAL A 882 25.88 12.80 -3.76
C VAL A 882 24.62 12.19 -4.32
N ILE A 883 23.53 12.07 -3.55
CA ILE A 883 22.23 11.58 -4.03
C ILE A 883 21.74 12.47 -5.18
N HIS A 884 21.78 13.79 -5.01
CA HIS A 884 21.36 14.73 -6.05
C HIS A 884 22.11 14.53 -7.35
N ARG A 885 23.45 14.34 -7.27
CA ARG A 885 24.22 14.06 -8.50
C ARG A 885 23.83 12.76 -9.18
N TYR A 886 23.58 11.70 -8.42
CA TYR A 886 23.07 10.45 -8.97
C TYR A 886 21.66 10.63 -9.57
N ALA A 887 20.82 11.49 -8.98
CA ALA A 887 19.50 11.83 -9.52
C ALA A 887 19.59 12.60 -10.84
N MET A 888 20.48 13.60 -10.92
CA MET A 888 20.74 14.32 -12.18
C MET A 888 21.23 13.40 -13.32
N LEU A 889 21.84 12.27 -12.99
CA LEU A 889 22.30 11.27 -13.95
C LEU A 889 21.25 10.20 -14.26
N GLY A 890 20.06 10.27 -13.66
CA GLY A 890 19.00 9.31 -13.87
C GLY A 890 19.28 7.92 -13.27
N ILE A 891 20.14 7.83 -12.25
CA ILE A 891 20.55 6.56 -11.62
C ILE A 891 19.80 6.32 -10.30
N LEU A 892 19.65 7.36 -9.47
CA LEU A 892 18.87 7.35 -8.24
C LEU A 892 17.79 8.42 -8.32
N THR A 893 16.77 8.29 -7.48
CA THR A 893 15.84 9.38 -7.21
C THR A 893 16.45 10.39 -6.24
N GLU A 894 15.84 11.56 -6.04
CA GLU A 894 16.27 12.55 -5.04
C GLU A 894 16.20 12.01 -3.60
N GLU A 895 15.44 10.93 -3.35
CA GLU A 895 15.42 10.21 -2.07
C GLU A 895 16.53 9.15 -1.96
N GLY A 896 17.36 8.99 -2.98
CA GLY A 896 18.45 8.03 -3.00
C GLY A 896 18.02 6.58 -3.29
N LEU A 897 16.92 6.41 -4.02
CA LEU A 897 16.42 5.10 -4.45
C LEU A 897 16.81 4.85 -5.90
N PRO A 898 17.14 3.61 -6.31
CA PRO A 898 17.46 3.31 -7.70
C PRO A 898 16.27 3.58 -8.62
N ILE A 899 16.48 4.26 -9.74
CA ILE A 899 15.43 4.56 -10.73
C ILE A 899 15.15 3.32 -11.57
N ASN A 900 16.21 2.62 -12.01
CA ASN A 900 16.07 1.34 -12.70
C ASN A 900 16.69 0.26 -11.84
N ALA A 901 15.96 -0.82 -11.57
CA ALA A 901 16.61 -2.07 -11.23
C ALA A 901 17.48 -2.44 -12.42
N MET A 902 18.79 -2.64 -12.22
CA MET A 902 19.66 -3.11 -13.30
C MET A 902 19.07 -4.44 -13.79
N GLY A 903 18.54 -4.45 -15.01
CA GLY A 903 17.84 -5.60 -15.57
C GLY A 903 18.71 -6.84 -15.55
N VAL A 904 18.17 -7.94 -15.08
CA VAL A 904 18.78 -9.25 -15.17
C VAL A 904 18.74 -9.66 -16.63
N VAL A 905 19.90 -9.70 -17.30
CA VAL A 905 20.01 -10.40 -18.58
C VAL A 905 19.97 -11.88 -18.25
N ALA A 906 18.85 -12.54 -18.56
CA ALA A 906 18.72 -13.98 -18.35
C ALA A 906 19.63 -14.72 -19.33
N ASP A 907 20.59 -15.49 -18.81
CA ASP A 907 21.27 -16.51 -19.59
C ASP A 907 20.38 -17.75 -19.72
N GLU A 908 20.45 -18.43 -20.86
CA GLU A 908 19.81 -19.69 -21.11
C GLU A 908 20.12 -20.73 -19.99
N PRO A 909 19.14 -21.54 -19.58
CA PRO A 909 19.33 -22.49 -18.49
C PRO A 909 20.24 -23.64 -18.93
N SER A 910 21.42 -23.73 -18.33
CA SER A 910 22.20 -24.98 -18.32
C SER A 910 21.54 -25.95 -17.35
N PRO A 911 21.24 -27.19 -17.75
CA PRO A 911 20.47 -28.11 -16.94
C PRO A 911 21.32 -28.80 -15.89
N THR A 912 21.59 -28.17 -14.78
CA THR A 912 21.91 -28.86 -13.50
C THR A 912 22.03 -27.92 -12.32
N ARG A 913 21.22 -28.23 -11.32
CA ARG A 913 21.10 -27.66 -9.98
C ARG A 913 20.26 -26.39 -9.81
N ALA A 914 18.94 -26.63 -9.75
CA ALA A 914 18.02 -25.80 -9.00
C ALA A 914 18.37 -25.85 -7.50
N ALA A 915 18.95 -24.79 -6.99
CA ALA A 915 18.95 -24.45 -5.58
C ALA A 915 18.41 -23.03 -5.44
N HIS A 916 17.14 -22.94 -5.12
CA HIS A 916 16.41 -21.85 -4.48
C HIS A 916 16.99 -20.42 -4.60
N ALA A 917 16.96 -19.84 -5.79
CA ALA A 917 16.95 -18.40 -5.95
C ALA A 917 15.47 -17.97 -6.09
N GLN A 918 14.90 -17.40 -5.05
CA GLN A 918 13.60 -16.74 -5.16
C GLN A 918 13.74 -15.58 -6.16
N PRO A 919 12.83 -15.44 -7.15
CA PRO A 919 12.83 -14.26 -8.02
C PRO A 919 12.59 -13.02 -7.17
N ALA A 920 13.38 -11.98 -7.39
CA ALA A 920 13.18 -10.69 -6.73
C ALA A 920 11.82 -10.14 -7.14
N MET A 921 10.90 -10.02 -6.19
CA MET A 921 9.58 -9.44 -6.43
C MET A 921 9.71 -7.93 -6.57
N ILE A 922 9.18 -7.36 -7.65
CA ILE A 922 9.21 -5.92 -7.91
C ILE A 922 8.13 -5.24 -7.05
N GLY A 923 8.53 -4.27 -6.21
CA GLY A 923 7.65 -3.59 -5.27
C GLY A 923 8.02 -2.12 -5.06
N LYS A 924 7.36 -1.44 -4.11
CA LYS A 924 7.81 -0.13 -3.65
C LYS A 924 9.26 -0.21 -3.18
N PRO A 925 10.05 0.88 -3.34
CA PRO A 925 11.39 0.90 -2.79
C PRO A 925 11.35 0.77 -1.27
N CYS A 926 12.12 -0.13 -0.74
CA CYS A 926 12.29 -0.33 0.69
C CYS A 926 13.12 0.80 1.29
N GLN A 927 12.65 1.45 2.34
CA GLN A 927 13.41 2.50 3.03
C GLN A 927 14.68 1.96 3.70
N GLU A 928 14.72 0.67 4.04
CA GLU A 928 15.87 0.04 4.66
C GLU A 928 16.94 -0.40 3.65
N CYS A 929 16.54 -1.05 2.55
CA CYS A 929 17.50 -1.61 1.60
C CYS A 929 17.49 -0.93 0.23
N GLY A 930 16.51 -0.09 -0.08
CA GLY A 930 16.38 0.62 -1.34
C GLY A 930 15.87 -0.20 -2.51
N ASN A 931 15.74 -1.52 -2.36
CA ASN A 931 15.21 -2.37 -3.41
C ASN A 931 13.72 -2.13 -3.63
N HIS A 932 13.28 -2.15 -4.88
CA HIS A 932 11.88 -2.09 -5.27
C HIS A 932 11.17 -3.42 -5.02
N THR A 933 11.15 -3.86 -3.78
CA THR A 933 10.65 -5.17 -3.35
C THR A 933 9.72 -5.08 -2.14
N VAL A 934 9.22 -3.88 -1.84
CA VAL A 934 8.20 -3.70 -0.82
C VAL A 934 6.83 -3.98 -1.43
N ILE A 935 6.17 -4.99 -0.90
CA ILE A 935 4.80 -5.37 -1.25
C ILE A 935 3.87 -5.01 -0.09
N LYS A 936 2.60 -4.67 -0.38
CA LYS A 936 1.57 -4.65 0.65
C LYS A 936 1.13 -6.08 0.93
N LYS A 937 1.34 -6.53 2.15
CA LYS A 937 0.99 -7.86 2.61
C LYS A 937 0.26 -7.74 3.94
N ASP A 938 -0.96 -8.27 4.02
CA ASP A 938 -1.81 -8.21 5.22
C ASP A 938 -2.06 -6.79 5.75
N GLY A 939 -2.09 -5.79 4.83
CA GLY A 939 -2.18 -4.39 5.18
C GLY A 939 -0.87 -3.75 5.63
N CYS A 940 0.25 -4.50 5.67
CA CYS A 940 1.58 -3.98 5.99
C CYS A 940 2.47 -3.91 4.74
N GLU A 941 3.30 -2.89 4.65
CA GLU A 941 4.38 -2.86 3.67
C GLU A 941 5.48 -3.81 4.12
N PHE A 942 5.87 -4.73 3.24
CA PHE A 942 6.87 -5.77 3.50
C PHE A 942 7.89 -5.78 2.38
N CYS A 943 9.15 -5.63 2.72
CA CYS A 943 10.24 -5.76 1.74
C CYS A 943 10.63 -7.23 1.56
N THR A 944 10.44 -7.79 0.37
CA THR A 944 10.81 -9.18 0.07
C THR A 944 12.32 -9.39 -0.04
N SER A 945 13.11 -8.34 -0.29
CA SER A 945 14.57 -8.43 -0.36
C SER A 945 15.27 -8.42 0.99
N CYS A 946 14.84 -7.56 1.91
CA CYS A 946 15.53 -7.41 3.20
C CYS A 946 14.65 -7.77 4.41
N GLY A 947 13.39 -8.10 4.18
CA GLY A 947 12.46 -8.45 5.25
C GLY A 947 11.98 -7.28 6.12
N ALA A 948 12.33 -6.04 5.80
CA ALA A 948 11.88 -4.88 6.53
C ALA A 948 10.35 -4.74 6.41
N ILE A 949 9.70 -4.38 7.52
CA ILE A 949 8.27 -4.14 7.58
C ILE A 949 8.08 -2.62 7.68
N GLY A 950 7.42 -2.05 6.71
CA GLY A 950 7.02 -0.65 6.68
C GLY A 950 5.60 -0.44 7.25
N ALA A 951 4.94 0.62 6.80
CA ALA A 951 3.61 0.98 7.29
C ALA A 951 2.59 -0.17 7.08
N CYS A 952 1.84 -0.49 8.12
CA CYS A 952 0.71 -1.41 8.08
C CYS A 952 -0.58 -0.59 8.03
N GLY A 953 -1.32 -0.65 6.92
CA GLY A 953 -2.56 0.11 6.75
C GLY A 953 -3.68 -0.73 6.15
#